data_9e11d33ef8dfa868c8c758ceaec257df
#
_entry.id   9e11d33ef8dfa868c8c758ceaec257df
#
_cell.length_a   1.000
_cell.length_b   1.000
_cell.length_c   1.000
_cell.angle_alpha   90.00
_cell.angle_beta   90.00
_cell.angle_gamma   90.00
#
_symmetry.space_group_name_H-M   'P 1'
#
loop_
_entity.id
_entity.type
_entity.pdbx_description
1 polymer ?
#
loop_
_entity_poly.entity_id
_entity_poly.type
_entity_poly.pdbx_seq_one_letter_code
_entity_poly.pdbx_strand_id
1 'polypeptide(L)'
;MKKLLLILIITGFALLTNAYDKLSLVERFTNCSCGPCATQNNLWYNATTANLINSGSMTHIVYNVYWPSPGECDPMHLLNETDNNYRTNYYGCNSVPWIEVNGTNVAVNQTAFTSAINTGNAEYSPFKIVLVPEKLPNDVISINIKIIRDQTDATTFDNPRLRIALTEKQVYVVNPSCCTNGETNFYSIARKMIPDGYGSSFEIPAPGDSLEMSFQYIPTADFLQKVNLDSIRVVAFIQDHCSQETYQSVMTDIISVDRTTASFIADETIGASPFTVNFSDYSIASTGNNIESWAWDFDNDGTIDSNDPNPFWIYVNEESYSVSLTVSDGTNQHTYTTDNYITVLGQSSDILVVNGIAYATYGVEMQNLYTSSACFGDHQVDVWDLFGEQCFDYAANPNIQRINLFNRNIPASVLNMYKKIIWMGNSYGGDEVFYNPANMLNYVTNGGNLLLATREGADFFNTDFNNYCGITSFTGLSAITQLIALDDSLVSIAAVGTNDRNQFALLDAGSEAVSIFDDNAATSYVAGFRIQKENHGGFIYIAGRPYRFNNTAMYQDYNYMINNWLNYSNLTVQSPNGGEVWIVGETKEITWTEINVYDVKIELSEDDGTSWSTIVESTPNIGTYSWVVESTVSSTQCLIRITNFDDGLVYDISDAVFIITIPNDVEEFEDGIPKEFNLGQNYPNPFNPVTSINYQVPEASLVSIKVYDLIGREVTVLVNEVKQPGIYQVSFGTENLASGVYFYKMTAGDFSSVRKMNLLK
;
A
#
# COMPACT_ATOMS: atom_id res chain seq x y z
N MET A 1 -41.29 -56.51 -11.47
CA MET A 1 -41.61 -55.89 -12.74
C MET A 1 -40.51 -54.88 -13.06
N LYS A 2 -39.59 -55.31 -13.95
CA LYS A 2 -38.40 -54.52 -14.36
C LYS A 2 -38.86 -53.53 -15.43
N LYS A 3 -38.66 -52.21 -15.15
CA LYS A 3 -38.82 -51.18 -16.21
C LYS A 3 -37.47 -51.09 -16.96
N LEU A 4 -37.49 -51.48 -18.20
CA LEU A 4 -36.43 -51.34 -19.17
C LEU A 4 -36.34 -49.88 -19.57
N LEU A 5 -35.21 -49.18 -19.27
CA LEU A 5 -34.96 -47.84 -19.76
C LEU A 5 -34.30 -47.93 -21.15
N LEU A 6 -35.06 -47.55 -22.17
CA LEU A 6 -34.61 -47.51 -23.55
C LEU A 6 -33.74 -46.26 -23.76
N ILE A 7 -32.41 -46.42 -23.84
CA ILE A 7 -31.51 -45.37 -24.25
C ILE A 7 -31.53 -45.28 -25.75
N LEU A 8 -32.20 -44.23 -26.27
CA LEU A 8 -32.15 -43.87 -27.67
C LEU A 8 -30.83 -43.13 -27.93
N ILE A 9 -29.87 -43.82 -28.53
CA ILE A 9 -28.67 -43.16 -29.08
C ILE A 9 -29.07 -42.45 -30.36
N ILE A 10 -29.36 -41.15 -30.27
CA ILE A 10 -29.48 -40.32 -31.46
C ILE A 10 -28.05 -39.86 -31.79
N THR A 11 -27.42 -40.52 -32.73
CA THR A 11 -26.25 -40.00 -33.43
C THR A 11 -26.72 -38.91 -34.41
N GLY A 12 -27.02 -37.75 -33.83
CA GLY A 12 -27.12 -36.52 -34.61
C GLY A 12 -25.74 -35.90 -34.68
N PHE A 13 -25.17 -35.80 -35.88
CA PHE A 13 -24.11 -34.83 -36.15
C PHE A 13 -24.71 -33.45 -35.86
N ALA A 14 -24.58 -32.97 -34.62
CA ALA A 14 -24.76 -31.57 -34.34
C ALA A 14 -23.57 -30.85 -35.00
N LEU A 15 -23.85 -30.04 -35.99
CA LEU A 15 -22.96 -28.96 -36.38
C LEU A 15 -22.71 -28.16 -35.11
N LEU A 16 -21.50 -28.32 -34.53
CA LEU A 16 -21.04 -27.54 -33.40
C LEU A 16 -20.80 -26.10 -33.89
N THR A 17 -21.87 -25.29 -33.92
CA THR A 17 -21.72 -23.83 -33.95
C THR A 17 -21.61 -23.40 -32.50
N ASN A 18 -20.40 -23.49 -31.92
CA ASN A 18 -20.13 -23.14 -30.52
C ASN A 18 -19.61 -21.72 -30.38
N ALA A 19 -20.21 -20.77 -31.09
CA ALA A 19 -19.97 -19.34 -30.86
C ALA A 19 -21.08 -18.82 -29.93
N TYR A 20 -20.72 -18.05 -28.92
CA TYR A 20 -21.71 -17.38 -28.08
C TYR A 20 -22.16 -16.07 -28.74
N ASP A 21 -23.46 -15.80 -28.70
CA ASP A 21 -23.98 -14.50 -29.12
C ASP A 21 -23.37 -13.39 -28.26
N LYS A 22 -22.76 -12.38 -28.88
CA LYS A 22 -22.24 -11.20 -28.21
C LYS A 22 -23.40 -10.28 -27.83
N LEU A 23 -23.38 -9.78 -26.60
CA LEU A 23 -24.28 -8.74 -26.14
C LEU A 23 -23.51 -7.43 -26.03
N SER A 24 -23.93 -6.41 -26.76
CA SER A 24 -23.23 -5.13 -26.79
C SER A 24 -23.31 -4.40 -25.47
N LEU A 25 -22.15 -3.95 -25.00
CA LEU A 25 -22.01 -3.03 -23.86
C LEU A 25 -22.12 -1.58 -24.36
N VAL A 26 -22.94 -0.80 -23.69
CA VAL A 26 -23.01 0.65 -23.86
C VAL A 26 -22.56 1.34 -22.58
N GLU A 27 -21.53 2.15 -22.68
CA GLU A 27 -21.05 3.04 -21.62
C GLU A 27 -21.27 4.48 -22.04
N ARG A 28 -21.98 5.24 -21.22
CA ARG A 28 -22.29 6.63 -21.49
C ARG A 28 -21.75 7.54 -20.40
N PHE A 29 -21.18 8.66 -20.84
CA PHE A 29 -20.70 9.73 -19.95
C PHE A 29 -21.60 10.95 -20.07
N THR A 30 -22.03 11.46 -18.93
CA THR A 30 -23.02 12.54 -18.83
C THR A 30 -22.80 13.35 -17.55
N ASN A 31 -23.65 14.39 -17.37
CA ASN A 31 -23.68 15.18 -16.14
C ASN A 31 -25.04 15.84 -15.97
N CYS A 32 -25.51 16.00 -14.76
CA CYS A 32 -26.83 16.58 -14.47
C CYS A 32 -26.93 18.10 -14.73
N SER A 33 -25.85 18.77 -15.10
CA SER A 33 -25.86 20.17 -15.57
C SER A 33 -25.63 20.30 -17.10
N CYS A 34 -25.42 19.19 -17.79
CA CYS A 34 -25.16 19.17 -19.23
C CYS A 34 -26.46 19.36 -20.05
N GLY A 35 -26.67 20.55 -20.60
CA GLY A 35 -27.84 20.87 -21.46
C GLY A 35 -27.95 20.01 -22.73
N PRO A 36 -26.84 19.79 -23.50
CA PRO A 36 -26.87 18.88 -24.66
C PRO A 36 -27.24 17.44 -24.26
N CYS A 37 -26.82 16.97 -23.07
CA CYS A 37 -27.18 15.63 -22.57
C CYS A 37 -28.69 15.50 -22.37
N ALA A 38 -29.32 16.45 -21.68
CA ALA A 38 -30.75 16.50 -21.46
C ALA A 38 -31.53 16.54 -22.79
N THR A 39 -31.04 17.33 -23.75
CA THR A 39 -31.64 17.41 -25.07
C THR A 39 -31.66 16.05 -25.77
N GLN A 40 -30.54 15.34 -25.79
CA GLN A 40 -30.45 14.00 -26.41
C GLN A 40 -31.29 12.96 -25.66
N ASN A 41 -31.28 13.01 -24.32
CA ASN A 41 -32.08 12.11 -23.49
C ASN A 41 -33.57 12.22 -23.81
N ASN A 42 -34.09 13.40 -23.95
CA ASN A 42 -35.48 13.67 -24.22
C ASN A 42 -35.87 13.36 -25.69
N LEU A 43 -34.98 13.61 -26.65
CA LEU A 43 -35.26 13.43 -28.06
C LEU A 43 -35.34 11.97 -28.47
N TRP A 44 -34.38 11.13 -28.05
CA TRP A 44 -34.29 9.76 -28.54
C TRP A 44 -33.63 8.77 -27.61
N TYR A 45 -32.64 9.21 -26.78
CA TYR A 45 -31.73 8.30 -26.09
C TYR A 45 -32.46 7.43 -25.06
N ASN A 46 -33.21 8.02 -24.13
CA ASN A 46 -33.90 7.29 -23.08
C ASN A 46 -34.94 6.30 -23.62
N ALA A 47 -35.68 6.68 -24.65
CA ALA A 47 -36.66 5.78 -25.26
C ALA A 47 -36.01 4.62 -26.03
N THR A 48 -34.91 4.90 -26.76
CA THR A 48 -34.17 3.89 -27.50
C THR A 48 -33.48 2.90 -26.56
N THR A 49 -32.77 3.40 -25.53
CA THR A 49 -32.09 2.55 -24.56
C THR A 49 -33.07 1.69 -23.77
N ALA A 50 -34.21 2.24 -23.33
CA ALA A 50 -35.24 1.47 -22.64
C ALA A 50 -35.74 0.30 -23.47
N ASN A 51 -35.99 0.53 -24.75
CA ASN A 51 -36.45 -0.52 -25.68
C ASN A 51 -35.37 -1.60 -25.88
N LEU A 52 -34.10 -1.23 -26.06
CA LEU A 52 -33.00 -2.16 -26.29
C LEU A 52 -32.66 -2.96 -25.02
N ILE A 53 -32.74 -2.35 -23.84
CA ILE A 53 -32.60 -3.05 -22.56
C ILE A 53 -33.75 -4.05 -22.37
N ASN A 54 -34.99 -3.63 -22.58
CA ASN A 54 -36.17 -4.48 -22.38
C ASN A 54 -36.20 -5.65 -23.38
N SER A 55 -35.65 -5.48 -24.57
CA SER A 55 -35.50 -6.57 -25.53
C SER A 55 -34.31 -7.48 -25.27
N GLY A 56 -33.47 -7.18 -24.29
CA GLY A 56 -32.25 -7.91 -24.02
C GLY A 56 -31.19 -7.73 -25.12
N SER A 57 -31.22 -6.61 -25.84
CA SER A 57 -30.29 -6.34 -26.95
C SER A 57 -29.06 -5.58 -26.61
N MET A 58 -28.91 -5.10 -25.36
CA MET A 58 -27.73 -4.41 -24.87
C MET A 58 -27.63 -4.41 -23.32
N THR A 59 -26.44 -4.25 -22.84
CA THR A 59 -26.16 -3.84 -21.45
C THR A 59 -25.83 -2.35 -21.41
N HIS A 60 -26.05 -1.69 -20.25
CA HIS A 60 -25.97 -0.24 -20.17
C HIS A 60 -25.44 0.25 -18.84
N ILE A 61 -24.44 1.14 -18.88
CA ILE A 61 -23.85 1.82 -17.73
C ILE A 61 -23.75 3.31 -18.03
N VAL A 62 -24.11 4.16 -17.08
CA VAL A 62 -23.99 5.62 -17.19
C VAL A 62 -23.08 6.14 -16.09
N TYR A 63 -22.00 6.80 -16.49
CA TYR A 63 -21.05 7.46 -15.61
C TYR A 63 -21.31 8.96 -15.58
N ASN A 64 -21.30 9.54 -14.38
CA ASN A 64 -21.45 10.98 -14.21
C ASN A 64 -20.08 11.63 -14.05
N VAL A 65 -19.76 12.60 -14.91
CA VAL A 65 -18.50 13.34 -14.88
C VAL A 65 -18.64 14.64 -14.07
N TYR A 66 -17.52 15.23 -13.62
CA TYR A 66 -17.50 16.45 -12.81
C TYR A 66 -17.65 17.76 -13.61
N TRP A 67 -17.74 17.67 -14.94
CA TRP A 67 -17.95 18.82 -15.83
C TRP A 67 -19.15 18.61 -16.77
N PRO A 68 -19.74 19.68 -17.38
CA PRO A 68 -19.41 21.09 -17.19
C PRO A 68 -19.88 21.63 -15.85
N SER A 69 -19.24 22.74 -15.40
CA SER A 69 -19.65 23.43 -14.16
C SER A 69 -21.14 23.84 -14.18
N PRO A 70 -21.87 23.66 -13.05
CA PRO A 70 -21.42 23.25 -11.72
C PRO A 70 -21.38 21.72 -11.50
N GLY A 71 -20.88 20.96 -12.46
CA GLY A 71 -20.88 19.50 -12.46
C GLY A 71 -20.10 18.85 -11.32
N GLU A 72 -19.17 19.57 -10.74
CA GLU A 72 -18.40 19.17 -9.56
C GLU A 72 -19.26 18.87 -8.32
N CYS A 73 -20.51 19.31 -8.30
CA CYS A 73 -21.45 18.99 -7.24
C CYS A 73 -22.56 18.02 -7.68
N ASP A 74 -22.42 17.35 -8.84
CA ASP A 74 -23.35 16.30 -9.27
C ASP A 74 -23.42 15.17 -8.23
N PRO A 75 -24.58 14.94 -7.60
CA PRO A 75 -24.68 13.96 -6.52
C PRO A 75 -24.45 12.51 -6.99
N MET A 76 -24.61 12.25 -8.29
CA MET A 76 -24.34 10.94 -8.88
C MET A 76 -22.85 10.76 -9.15
N HIS A 77 -22.13 11.85 -9.48
CA HIS A 77 -20.67 11.85 -9.58
C HIS A 77 -20.04 11.66 -8.21
N LEU A 78 -20.39 12.50 -7.22
CA LEU A 78 -19.79 12.50 -5.88
C LEU A 78 -19.94 11.18 -5.12
N LEU A 79 -20.96 10.39 -5.39
CA LEU A 79 -21.15 9.09 -4.75
C LEU A 79 -20.17 8.02 -5.27
N ASN A 80 -19.69 8.16 -6.50
CA ASN A 80 -18.80 7.20 -7.15
C ASN A 80 -17.71 7.90 -7.97
N GLU A 81 -17.09 8.91 -7.37
CA GLU A 81 -16.12 9.80 -8.03
C GLU A 81 -14.94 9.02 -8.61
N THR A 82 -14.35 8.14 -7.83
CA THR A 82 -13.16 7.36 -8.24
C THR A 82 -13.42 6.52 -9.48
N ASP A 83 -14.50 5.73 -9.52
CA ASP A 83 -14.79 4.87 -10.67
C ASP A 83 -15.23 5.69 -11.88
N ASN A 84 -16.02 6.76 -11.67
CA ASN A 84 -16.47 7.65 -12.73
C ASN A 84 -15.26 8.34 -13.40
N ASN A 85 -14.36 8.91 -12.62
CA ASN A 85 -13.13 9.55 -13.13
C ASN A 85 -12.24 8.54 -13.85
N TYR A 86 -12.08 7.34 -13.27
CA TYR A 86 -11.29 6.31 -13.93
C TYR A 86 -11.83 5.96 -15.33
N ARG A 87 -13.12 5.61 -15.43
CA ARG A 87 -13.70 5.24 -16.73
C ARG A 87 -13.69 6.39 -17.74
N THR A 88 -13.87 7.62 -17.25
CA THR A 88 -13.77 8.84 -18.06
C THR A 88 -12.37 8.99 -18.67
N ASN A 89 -11.34 8.83 -17.85
CA ASN A 89 -9.94 8.92 -18.28
C ASN A 89 -9.53 7.73 -19.17
N TYR A 90 -10.01 6.52 -18.85
CA TYR A 90 -9.75 5.32 -19.62
C TYR A 90 -10.15 5.46 -21.10
N TYR A 91 -11.27 6.13 -21.38
CA TYR A 91 -11.70 6.42 -22.76
C TYR A 91 -11.21 7.77 -23.31
N GLY A 92 -10.47 8.54 -22.54
CA GLY A 92 -10.05 9.90 -22.94
C GLY A 92 -11.24 10.84 -23.18
N CYS A 93 -12.34 10.64 -22.46
CA CYS A 93 -13.56 11.42 -22.61
C CYS A 93 -13.30 12.89 -22.23
N ASN A 94 -13.45 13.79 -23.19
CA ASN A 94 -13.15 15.22 -23.02
C ASN A 94 -14.37 16.13 -23.25
N SER A 95 -15.55 15.55 -23.49
CA SER A 95 -16.80 16.26 -23.70
C SER A 95 -18.00 15.37 -23.38
N VAL A 96 -19.13 15.95 -22.99
CA VAL A 96 -20.38 15.22 -22.75
C VAL A 96 -21.52 15.85 -23.56
N PRO A 97 -22.49 15.04 -24.05
CA PRO A 97 -22.60 13.59 -23.91
C PRO A 97 -21.57 12.82 -24.74
N TRP A 98 -21.06 11.70 -24.18
CA TRP A 98 -20.12 10.81 -24.84
C TRP A 98 -20.66 9.37 -24.77
N ILE A 99 -20.51 8.57 -25.81
CA ILE A 99 -21.03 7.19 -25.88
C ILE A 99 -19.96 6.26 -26.42
N GLU A 100 -19.71 5.19 -25.68
CA GLU A 100 -18.92 4.04 -26.12
C GLU A 100 -19.84 2.84 -26.36
N VAL A 101 -19.64 2.13 -27.46
CA VAL A 101 -20.28 0.85 -27.76
C VAL A 101 -19.17 -0.18 -27.95
N ASN A 102 -19.11 -1.19 -27.08
CA ASN A 102 -18.07 -2.20 -27.08
C ASN A 102 -16.64 -1.63 -27.06
N GLY A 103 -16.43 -0.48 -26.39
CA GLY A 103 -15.14 0.20 -26.29
C GLY A 103 -14.79 1.10 -27.48
N THR A 104 -15.73 1.32 -28.39
CA THR A 104 -15.55 2.22 -29.54
C THR A 104 -16.43 3.46 -29.40
N ASN A 105 -15.83 4.64 -29.56
CA ASN A 105 -16.59 5.90 -29.52
C ASN A 105 -17.57 6.02 -30.67
N VAL A 106 -18.81 6.37 -30.36
CA VAL A 106 -19.91 6.45 -31.33
C VAL A 106 -20.52 7.85 -31.34
N ALA A 107 -20.78 8.35 -32.52
CA ALA A 107 -21.44 9.64 -32.69
C ALA A 107 -22.80 9.69 -31.97
N VAL A 108 -23.05 10.79 -31.26
CA VAL A 108 -24.25 10.97 -30.42
C VAL A 108 -25.47 11.29 -31.26
N ASN A 109 -25.94 10.27 -31.97
CA ASN A 109 -27.23 10.26 -32.72
C ASN A 109 -27.80 8.86 -32.78
N GLN A 110 -29.12 8.76 -32.93
CA GLN A 110 -29.85 7.50 -32.86
C GLN A 110 -29.41 6.49 -33.90
N THR A 111 -29.13 6.93 -35.13
CA THR A 111 -28.76 6.03 -36.23
C THR A 111 -27.38 5.39 -35.99
N ALA A 112 -26.38 6.19 -35.65
CA ALA A 112 -25.04 5.68 -35.36
C ALA A 112 -25.04 4.75 -34.13
N PHE A 113 -25.78 5.13 -33.10
CA PHE A 113 -25.93 4.37 -31.85
C PHE A 113 -26.56 2.98 -32.12
N THR A 114 -27.73 2.94 -32.78
CA THR A 114 -28.40 1.66 -33.07
C THR A 114 -27.63 0.81 -34.08
N SER A 115 -26.94 1.42 -35.03
CA SER A 115 -26.08 0.72 -35.97
C SER A 115 -24.92 0.04 -35.27
N ALA A 116 -24.24 0.74 -34.33
CA ALA A 116 -23.11 0.18 -33.57
C ALA A 116 -23.55 -1.04 -32.73
N ILE A 117 -24.70 -0.95 -32.06
CA ILE A 117 -25.24 -2.05 -31.25
C ILE A 117 -25.60 -3.25 -32.17
N ASN A 118 -26.24 -3.02 -33.27
CA ASN A 118 -26.61 -4.09 -34.19
C ASN A 118 -25.37 -4.76 -34.80
N THR A 119 -24.33 -3.99 -35.11
CA THR A 119 -23.05 -4.52 -35.60
C THR A 119 -22.38 -5.37 -34.52
N GLY A 120 -22.28 -4.86 -33.29
CA GLY A 120 -21.67 -5.61 -32.19
C GLY A 120 -22.43 -6.89 -31.84
N ASN A 121 -23.77 -6.86 -31.87
CA ASN A 121 -24.60 -8.06 -31.64
C ASN A 121 -24.54 -9.08 -32.78
N ALA A 122 -24.08 -8.68 -33.96
CA ALA A 122 -23.88 -9.60 -35.09
C ALA A 122 -22.51 -10.32 -35.00
N GLU A 123 -21.62 -9.90 -34.11
CA GLU A 123 -20.36 -10.56 -33.82
C GLU A 123 -20.60 -11.73 -32.85
N TYR A 124 -19.70 -12.70 -32.86
CA TYR A 124 -19.70 -13.72 -31.83
C TYR A 124 -18.73 -13.37 -30.69
N SER A 125 -18.99 -13.94 -29.54
CA SER A 125 -18.10 -13.80 -28.37
C SER A 125 -17.33 -15.08 -28.10
N PRO A 126 -16.01 -14.98 -27.77
CA PRO A 126 -15.24 -16.13 -27.29
C PRO A 126 -15.66 -16.57 -25.89
N PHE A 127 -16.43 -15.74 -25.16
CA PHE A 127 -16.84 -16.00 -23.78
C PHE A 127 -18.36 -16.00 -23.61
N LYS A 128 -18.85 -16.84 -22.70
CA LYS A 128 -20.17 -16.74 -22.08
C LYS A 128 -19.98 -16.39 -20.60
N ILE A 129 -20.70 -15.39 -20.13
CA ILE A 129 -20.72 -15.00 -18.73
C ILE A 129 -22.05 -15.47 -18.12
N VAL A 130 -21.98 -16.24 -17.03
CA VAL A 130 -23.13 -16.56 -16.17
C VAL A 130 -22.97 -15.71 -14.92
N LEU A 131 -23.94 -14.83 -14.66
CA LEU A 131 -23.89 -13.84 -13.58
C LEU A 131 -25.04 -14.09 -12.60
N VAL A 132 -24.70 -14.28 -11.31
CA VAL A 132 -25.68 -14.51 -10.25
C VAL A 132 -25.40 -13.50 -9.10
N PRO A 133 -26.05 -12.32 -9.14
CA PRO A 133 -25.93 -11.34 -8.08
C PRO A 133 -27.01 -11.54 -7.03
N GLU A 134 -26.64 -11.53 -5.75
CA GLU A 134 -27.51 -11.75 -4.61
C GLU A 134 -27.36 -10.65 -3.55
N LYS A 135 -28.47 -10.22 -2.97
CA LYS A 135 -28.49 -9.36 -1.78
C LYS A 135 -28.73 -10.23 -0.54
N LEU A 136 -27.79 -10.22 0.34
CA LEU A 136 -27.79 -10.96 1.61
C LEU A 136 -28.55 -10.20 2.71
N PRO A 137 -28.88 -10.81 3.85
CA PRO A 137 -29.73 -10.20 4.88
C PRO A 137 -29.23 -8.88 5.49
N ASN A 138 -27.92 -8.60 5.47
CA ASN A 138 -27.34 -7.34 5.97
C ASN A 138 -26.95 -6.38 4.85
N ASP A 139 -27.61 -6.48 3.70
CA ASP A 139 -27.38 -5.65 2.52
C ASP A 139 -26.03 -5.87 1.82
N VAL A 140 -25.23 -6.86 2.20
CA VAL A 140 -24.05 -7.29 1.44
C VAL A 140 -24.49 -7.82 0.08
N ILE A 141 -23.79 -7.41 -0.97
CA ILE A 141 -24.02 -7.86 -2.34
C ILE A 141 -22.99 -8.92 -2.69
N SER A 142 -23.44 -10.16 -2.88
CA SER A 142 -22.62 -11.28 -3.33
C SER A 142 -22.80 -11.47 -4.84
N ILE A 143 -21.71 -11.63 -5.59
CA ILE A 143 -21.75 -11.73 -7.05
C ILE A 143 -20.91 -12.94 -7.45
N ASN A 144 -21.60 -13.99 -7.91
CA ASN A 144 -20.95 -15.18 -8.44
C ASN A 144 -20.95 -15.12 -9.96
N ILE A 145 -19.79 -15.34 -10.55
CA ILE A 145 -19.58 -15.26 -12.00
C ILE A 145 -18.91 -16.54 -12.47
N LYS A 146 -19.46 -17.11 -13.55
CA LYS A 146 -18.82 -18.19 -14.28
C LYS A 146 -18.52 -17.72 -15.71
N ILE A 147 -17.25 -17.71 -16.07
CA ILE A 147 -16.75 -17.42 -17.41
C ILE A 147 -16.51 -18.75 -18.12
N ILE A 148 -17.17 -18.97 -19.24
CA ILE A 148 -17.03 -20.17 -20.04
C ILE A 148 -16.42 -19.76 -21.38
N ARG A 149 -15.30 -20.39 -21.76
CA ARG A 149 -14.65 -20.15 -23.05
C ARG A 149 -15.21 -21.06 -24.11
N ASP A 150 -15.43 -20.54 -25.32
CA ASP A 150 -15.85 -21.34 -26.45
C ASP A 150 -14.82 -22.42 -26.80
N GLN A 151 -15.30 -23.62 -27.06
CA GLN A 151 -14.43 -24.79 -27.35
C GLN A 151 -13.63 -24.62 -28.66
N THR A 152 -14.14 -23.82 -29.62
CA THR A 152 -13.51 -23.63 -30.92
C THR A 152 -12.68 -22.37 -31.03
N ASP A 153 -12.66 -21.55 -29.93
CA ASP A 153 -11.97 -20.28 -29.92
C ASP A 153 -10.44 -20.47 -29.87
N ALA A 154 -9.75 -19.80 -30.79
CA ALA A 154 -8.29 -19.78 -30.89
C ALA A 154 -7.72 -18.35 -30.67
N THR A 155 -8.53 -17.41 -30.16
CA THR A 155 -8.12 -16.03 -29.96
C THR A 155 -7.04 -15.95 -28.88
N THR A 156 -6.01 -15.18 -29.15
CA THR A 156 -5.05 -14.74 -28.13
C THR A 156 -5.55 -13.43 -27.55
N PHE A 157 -5.49 -13.30 -26.24
CA PHE A 157 -5.93 -12.12 -25.51
C PHE A 157 -4.72 -11.44 -24.90
N ASP A 158 -4.64 -10.12 -25.01
CA ASP A 158 -3.51 -9.37 -24.46
C ASP A 158 -3.68 -9.10 -22.97
N ASN A 159 -4.75 -8.41 -22.61
CA ASN A 159 -4.98 -8.01 -21.21
C ASN A 159 -6.48 -7.97 -20.89
N PRO A 160 -7.18 -9.12 -20.96
CA PRO A 160 -8.62 -9.18 -20.68
C PRO A 160 -8.86 -8.94 -19.18
N ARG A 161 -9.84 -8.09 -18.90
CA ARG A 161 -10.30 -7.75 -17.56
C ARG A 161 -11.77 -8.08 -17.39
N LEU A 162 -12.11 -8.68 -16.27
CA LEU A 162 -13.49 -8.77 -15.82
C LEU A 162 -13.83 -7.49 -15.06
N ARG A 163 -14.85 -6.78 -15.51
CA ARG A 163 -15.37 -5.58 -14.87
C ARG A 163 -16.80 -5.80 -14.44
N ILE A 164 -17.13 -5.33 -13.25
CA ILE A 164 -18.45 -5.47 -12.64
C ILE A 164 -18.91 -4.10 -12.19
N ALA A 165 -20.10 -3.68 -12.63
CA ALA A 165 -20.71 -2.42 -12.23
C ALA A 165 -22.05 -2.65 -11.53
N LEU A 166 -22.22 -2.08 -10.35
CA LEU A 166 -23.52 -1.89 -9.71
C LEU A 166 -24.17 -0.66 -10.32
N THR A 167 -25.28 -0.83 -11.03
CA THR A 167 -26.01 0.26 -11.65
C THR A 167 -27.39 0.40 -11.02
N GLU A 168 -27.79 1.62 -10.68
CA GLU A 168 -29.15 1.89 -10.23
C GLU A 168 -30.06 2.15 -11.43
N LYS A 169 -31.14 1.37 -11.56
CA LYS A 169 -32.03 1.39 -12.73
C LYS A 169 -32.62 2.77 -12.98
N GLN A 170 -32.99 3.48 -11.90
CA GLN A 170 -33.55 4.82 -11.96
C GLN A 170 -33.20 5.60 -10.69
N VAL A 171 -32.69 6.79 -10.88
CA VAL A 171 -32.39 7.75 -9.83
C VAL A 171 -33.26 8.97 -10.02
N TYR A 172 -33.95 9.39 -8.97
CA TYR A 172 -34.77 10.58 -8.98
C TYR A 172 -34.11 11.69 -8.15
N VAL A 173 -33.78 12.79 -8.84
CA VAL A 173 -33.10 13.92 -8.22
C VAL A 173 -34.09 15.10 -8.14
N VAL A 174 -34.49 15.48 -6.91
CA VAL A 174 -35.40 16.61 -6.68
C VAL A 174 -34.58 17.89 -6.58
N ASN A 175 -34.51 18.59 -7.68
CA ASN A 175 -34.05 19.99 -7.79
C ASN A 175 -32.81 20.37 -6.96
N PRO A 176 -31.68 19.68 -7.09
CA PRO A 176 -30.47 20.14 -6.48
C PRO A 176 -29.96 21.37 -7.24
N SER A 177 -29.40 22.31 -6.54
CA SER A 177 -28.78 23.51 -7.12
C SER A 177 -27.72 23.23 -8.18
N CYS A 178 -27.21 21.99 -8.22
CA CYS A 178 -26.15 21.50 -9.10
C CYS A 178 -26.68 20.86 -10.40
N CYS A 179 -27.92 20.37 -10.45
CA CYS A 179 -28.50 19.73 -11.64
C CYS A 179 -29.32 20.76 -12.42
N THR A 180 -28.65 21.57 -13.21
CA THR A 180 -29.24 22.74 -13.87
C THR A 180 -29.82 22.46 -15.25
N ASN A 181 -29.70 21.24 -15.80
CA ASN A 181 -30.16 20.89 -17.13
C ASN A 181 -31.68 20.59 -17.23
N GLY A 182 -32.40 20.58 -16.09
CA GLY A 182 -33.84 20.36 -16.01
C GLY A 182 -34.27 18.89 -15.96
N GLU A 183 -33.35 17.94 -15.99
CA GLU A 183 -33.64 16.51 -15.81
C GLU A 183 -33.85 16.18 -14.34
N THR A 184 -34.81 15.29 -14.06
CA THR A 184 -35.10 14.79 -12.73
C THR A 184 -34.96 13.26 -12.62
N ASN A 185 -34.91 12.58 -13.74
CA ASN A 185 -34.80 11.13 -13.83
C ASN A 185 -33.56 10.73 -14.61
N PHE A 186 -32.75 9.91 -13.98
CA PHE A 186 -31.51 9.38 -14.54
C PHE A 186 -31.58 7.85 -14.50
N TYR A 187 -31.01 7.17 -15.49
CA TYR A 187 -31.15 5.72 -15.66
C TYR A 187 -29.83 5.02 -15.78
N SER A 188 -29.73 3.79 -15.23
CA SER A 188 -28.54 2.93 -15.28
C SER A 188 -27.28 3.60 -14.71
N ILE A 189 -27.43 4.37 -13.65
CA ILE A 189 -26.35 5.15 -13.06
C ILE A 189 -25.36 4.23 -12.34
N ALA A 190 -24.09 4.29 -12.70
CA ALA A 190 -23.01 3.59 -12.02
C ALA A 190 -22.88 4.06 -10.57
N ARG A 191 -23.06 3.14 -9.62
CA ARG A 191 -22.98 3.41 -8.18
C ARG A 191 -21.69 2.89 -7.57
N LYS A 192 -21.14 1.82 -8.12
CA LYS A 192 -19.85 1.24 -7.71
C LYS A 192 -19.36 0.30 -8.79
N MET A 193 -18.05 0.26 -9.01
CA MET A 193 -17.40 -0.83 -9.72
C MET A 193 -16.68 -1.76 -8.77
N ILE A 194 -16.64 -3.06 -9.05
CA ILE A 194 -16.11 -4.09 -8.16
C ILE A 194 -14.97 -4.85 -8.86
N PRO A 195 -13.79 -4.91 -8.22
CA PRO A 195 -13.41 -4.18 -7.01
C PRO A 195 -13.34 -2.66 -7.25
N ASP A 196 -13.03 -2.22 -8.46
CA ASP A 196 -12.93 -0.84 -8.92
C ASP A 196 -13.13 -0.72 -10.44
N GLY A 197 -13.01 0.49 -11.01
CA GLY A 197 -13.15 0.75 -12.45
C GLY A 197 -12.08 0.08 -13.33
N TYR A 198 -10.95 -0.33 -12.75
CA TYR A 198 -9.89 -1.05 -13.45
C TYR A 198 -10.30 -2.49 -13.77
N GLY A 199 -11.07 -3.13 -12.88
CA GLY A 199 -11.52 -4.51 -12.98
C GLY A 199 -10.46 -5.52 -12.54
N SER A 200 -10.83 -6.79 -12.56
CA SER A 200 -10.00 -7.91 -12.13
C SER A 200 -9.36 -8.60 -13.34
N SER A 201 -8.07 -8.91 -13.25
CA SER A 201 -7.47 -9.90 -14.14
C SER A 201 -7.99 -11.29 -13.77
N PHE A 202 -7.94 -12.19 -14.71
CA PHE A 202 -8.29 -13.58 -14.47
C PHE A 202 -7.50 -14.49 -15.40
N GLU A 203 -7.27 -15.70 -14.94
CA GLU A 203 -6.68 -16.74 -15.78
C GLU A 203 -7.67 -17.15 -16.86
N ILE A 204 -7.26 -17.04 -18.14
CA ILE A 204 -8.15 -17.32 -19.26
C ILE A 204 -8.37 -18.84 -19.32
N PRO A 205 -9.61 -19.33 -19.20
CA PRO A 205 -9.89 -20.77 -19.31
C PRO A 205 -9.39 -21.34 -20.63
N ALA A 206 -8.97 -22.60 -20.64
CA ALA A 206 -8.70 -23.29 -21.89
C ALA A 206 -9.99 -23.41 -22.74
N PRO A 207 -9.89 -23.50 -24.09
CA PRO A 207 -11.06 -23.69 -24.93
C PRO A 207 -11.94 -24.86 -24.48
N GLY A 208 -13.21 -24.58 -24.19
CA GLY A 208 -14.18 -25.53 -23.66
C GLY A 208 -14.27 -25.60 -22.14
N ASP A 209 -13.34 -24.99 -21.43
CA ASP A 209 -13.32 -24.93 -19.96
C ASP A 209 -14.03 -23.67 -19.41
N SER A 210 -14.11 -23.59 -18.09
CA SER A 210 -14.71 -22.47 -17.38
C SER A 210 -13.93 -22.09 -16.14
N LEU A 211 -14.02 -20.82 -15.76
CA LEU A 211 -13.51 -20.25 -14.51
C LEU A 211 -14.68 -19.72 -13.68
N GLU A 212 -14.69 -19.97 -12.40
CA GLU A 212 -15.64 -19.40 -11.43
C GLU A 212 -14.92 -18.37 -10.56
N MET A 213 -15.56 -17.21 -10.37
CA MET A 213 -15.07 -16.11 -9.55
C MET A 213 -16.20 -15.60 -8.66
N SER A 214 -15.88 -15.24 -7.43
CA SER A 214 -16.84 -14.70 -6.49
C SER A 214 -16.36 -13.36 -5.95
N PHE A 215 -17.28 -12.42 -5.84
CA PHE A 215 -17.02 -11.08 -5.33
C PHE A 215 -18.05 -10.74 -4.27
N GLN A 216 -17.65 -9.93 -3.29
CA GLN A 216 -18.56 -9.37 -2.33
C GLN A 216 -18.35 -7.86 -2.23
N TYR A 217 -19.44 -7.13 -2.09
CA TYR A 217 -19.43 -5.71 -1.80
C TYR A 217 -20.20 -5.46 -0.50
N ILE A 218 -19.52 -4.89 0.47
CA ILE A 218 -20.07 -4.48 1.74
C ILE A 218 -20.37 -2.98 1.65
N PRO A 219 -21.64 -2.57 1.50
CA PRO A 219 -21.99 -1.17 1.35
C PRO A 219 -21.71 -0.38 2.63
N THR A 220 -21.16 0.81 2.47
CA THR A 220 -21.02 1.76 3.58
C THR A 220 -22.38 2.32 3.99
N ALA A 221 -22.47 2.85 5.21
CA ALA A 221 -23.70 3.50 5.69
C ALA A 221 -24.13 4.68 4.79
N ASP A 222 -23.18 5.43 4.25
CA ASP A 222 -23.42 6.52 3.31
C ASP A 222 -24.00 6.00 1.98
N PHE A 223 -23.47 4.91 1.47
CA PHE A 223 -23.99 4.25 0.26
C PHE A 223 -25.44 3.79 0.46
N LEU A 224 -25.73 3.10 1.56
CA LEU A 224 -27.07 2.61 1.90
C LEU A 224 -28.10 3.75 2.09
N GLN A 225 -27.66 4.91 2.54
CA GLN A 225 -28.52 6.08 2.69
C GLN A 225 -28.90 6.72 1.33
N LYS A 226 -28.03 6.59 0.31
CA LYS A 226 -28.14 7.29 -0.97
C LYS A 226 -28.58 6.40 -2.14
N VAL A 227 -28.47 5.07 -2.00
CA VAL A 227 -28.74 4.09 -3.07
C VAL A 227 -29.88 3.16 -2.66
N ASN A 228 -30.84 2.99 -3.57
CA ASN A 228 -31.88 1.99 -3.41
C ASN A 228 -31.41 0.62 -3.92
N LEU A 229 -31.03 -0.28 -3.01
CA LEU A 229 -30.53 -1.61 -3.36
C LEU A 229 -31.54 -2.45 -4.16
N ASP A 230 -32.84 -2.27 -3.96
CA ASP A 230 -33.86 -3.00 -4.72
C ASP A 230 -33.95 -2.50 -6.18
N SER A 231 -33.36 -1.34 -6.46
CA SER A 231 -33.23 -0.78 -7.80
C SER A 231 -31.88 -1.12 -8.45
N ILE A 232 -31.04 -1.90 -7.79
CA ILE A 232 -29.72 -2.24 -8.33
C ILE A 232 -29.84 -3.34 -9.39
N ARG A 233 -29.05 -3.19 -10.42
CA ARG A 233 -28.76 -4.15 -11.48
C ARG A 233 -27.25 -4.28 -11.60
N VAL A 234 -26.78 -5.51 -11.75
CA VAL A 234 -25.35 -5.80 -11.94
C VAL A 234 -25.06 -5.98 -13.43
N VAL A 235 -24.06 -5.29 -13.91
CA VAL A 235 -23.50 -5.45 -15.26
C VAL A 235 -22.09 -6.04 -15.10
N ALA A 236 -21.83 -7.19 -15.73
CA ALA A 236 -20.49 -7.77 -15.80
C ALA A 236 -20.05 -7.86 -17.26
N PHE A 237 -18.80 -7.53 -17.54
CA PHE A 237 -18.26 -7.57 -18.88
C PHE A 237 -16.77 -7.89 -18.93
N ILE A 238 -16.35 -8.58 -19.98
CA ILE A 238 -14.96 -8.87 -20.27
C ILE A 238 -14.50 -7.91 -21.35
N GLN A 239 -13.50 -7.11 -21.03
CA GLN A 239 -12.95 -6.09 -21.92
C GLN A 239 -11.43 -6.20 -21.96
N ASP A 240 -10.84 -6.17 -23.14
CA ASP A 240 -9.41 -5.99 -23.27
C ASP A 240 -9.03 -4.58 -22.78
N HIS A 241 -8.07 -4.56 -21.87
CA HIS A 241 -7.69 -3.28 -21.24
C HIS A 241 -6.99 -2.34 -22.20
N CYS A 242 -6.27 -2.88 -23.16
CA CYS A 242 -5.43 -2.15 -24.09
C CYS A 242 -6.18 -1.66 -25.32
N SER A 243 -6.85 -2.57 -26.02
CA SER A 243 -7.62 -2.23 -27.22
C SER A 243 -8.96 -1.60 -26.89
N GLN A 244 -9.41 -1.69 -25.63
CA GLN A 244 -10.74 -1.31 -25.16
C GLN A 244 -11.87 -2.18 -25.72
N GLU A 245 -11.55 -3.19 -26.52
CA GLU A 245 -12.56 -4.08 -27.11
C GLU A 245 -13.31 -4.85 -26.03
N THR A 246 -14.64 -4.80 -26.05
CA THR A 246 -15.49 -5.63 -25.19
C THR A 246 -15.80 -6.93 -25.89
N TYR A 247 -15.37 -8.04 -25.28
CA TYR A 247 -15.61 -9.38 -25.81
C TYR A 247 -17.02 -9.89 -25.49
N GLN A 248 -17.52 -9.62 -24.29
CA GLN A 248 -18.85 -10.03 -23.84
C GLN A 248 -19.35 -9.15 -22.71
N SER A 249 -20.66 -9.00 -22.62
CA SER A 249 -21.32 -8.38 -21.46
C SER A 249 -22.58 -9.14 -21.06
N VAL A 250 -23.00 -8.98 -19.80
CA VAL A 250 -24.24 -9.51 -19.25
C VAL A 250 -24.79 -8.55 -18.21
N MET A 251 -26.09 -8.53 -18.05
CA MET A 251 -26.78 -7.67 -17.09
C MET A 251 -27.92 -8.42 -16.41
N THR A 252 -27.97 -8.37 -15.07
CA THR A 252 -28.96 -9.10 -14.28
C THR A 252 -29.40 -8.28 -13.08
N ASP A 253 -30.69 -8.35 -12.75
CA ASP A 253 -31.24 -7.77 -11.53
C ASP A 253 -30.74 -8.55 -10.31
N ILE A 254 -30.49 -7.86 -9.20
CA ILE A 254 -30.11 -8.49 -7.95
C ILE A 254 -31.32 -9.19 -7.32
N ILE A 255 -31.11 -10.35 -6.73
CA ILE A 255 -32.14 -11.11 -6.00
C ILE A 255 -31.82 -11.14 -4.51
N SER A 256 -32.84 -10.98 -3.65
CA SER A 256 -32.66 -11.13 -2.21
C SER A 256 -32.69 -12.61 -1.82
N VAL A 257 -31.74 -13.03 -1.00
CA VAL A 257 -31.64 -14.39 -0.49
C VAL A 257 -31.46 -14.34 1.04
N ASP A 258 -31.94 -15.41 1.71
CA ASP A 258 -31.79 -15.59 3.16
C ASP A 258 -31.03 -16.89 3.40
N ARG A 259 -29.72 -16.79 3.65
CA ARG A 259 -28.86 -17.93 3.96
C ARG A 259 -27.65 -17.49 4.76
N THR A 260 -27.06 -18.42 5.50
CA THR A 260 -25.76 -18.23 6.13
C THR A 260 -24.69 -18.05 5.05
N THR A 261 -23.89 -16.99 5.18
CA THR A 261 -22.89 -16.63 4.18
C THR A 261 -21.63 -16.12 4.89
N ALA A 262 -20.49 -16.69 4.56
CA ALA A 262 -19.19 -16.17 4.94
C ALA A 262 -18.88 -14.86 4.18
N SER A 263 -18.32 -13.89 4.88
CA SER A 263 -17.87 -12.61 4.32
C SER A 263 -16.79 -12.03 5.20
N PHE A 264 -15.77 -11.41 4.61
CA PHE A 264 -14.68 -10.80 5.37
C PHE A 264 -14.01 -9.67 4.57
N ILE A 265 -13.27 -8.85 5.29
CA ILE A 265 -12.34 -7.87 4.72
C ILE A 265 -11.00 -7.96 5.44
N ALA A 266 -9.93 -7.59 4.74
CA ALA A 266 -8.63 -7.29 5.31
C ALA A 266 -8.47 -5.77 5.45
N ASP A 267 -7.70 -5.32 6.43
CA ASP A 267 -7.36 -3.89 6.58
C ASP A 267 -6.43 -3.41 5.46
N GLU A 268 -5.49 -4.25 5.05
CA GLU A 268 -4.63 -4.04 3.88
C GLU A 268 -4.49 -5.35 3.09
N THR A 269 -4.36 -5.25 1.77
CA THR A 269 -4.26 -6.42 0.89
C THR A 269 -2.93 -6.51 0.15
N ILE A 270 -2.04 -5.52 0.33
CA ILE A 270 -0.71 -5.50 -0.28
C ILE A 270 0.27 -4.85 0.70
N GLY A 271 1.43 -5.43 0.86
CA GLY A 271 2.46 -4.92 1.76
C GLY A 271 3.82 -5.56 1.56
N ALA A 272 4.80 -5.10 2.32
CA ALA A 272 6.16 -5.64 2.35
C ALA A 272 6.30 -6.78 3.37
N SER A 273 7.15 -7.76 3.08
CA SER A 273 7.49 -8.84 4.04
C SER A 273 8.32 -8.31 5.22
N PRO A 274 8.07 -8.73 6.50
CA PRO A 274 6.90 -9.50 6.95
C PRO A 274 5.63 -8.63 6.98
N PHE A 275 4.54 -9.11 6.37
CA PHE A 275 3.30 -8.36 6.23
C PHE A 275 2.24 -8.85 7.20
N THR A 276 1.85 -8.02 8.16
CA THR A 276 0.79 -8.31 9.13
C THR A 276 -0.53 -7.78 8.62
N VAL A 277 -1.52 -8.65 8.51
CA VAL A 277 -2.87 -8.34 8.03
C VAL A 277 -3.89 -8.65 9.13
N ASN A 278 -4.79 -7.71 9.42
CA ASN A 278 -5.92 -7.92 10.31
C ASN A 278 -7.18 -8.20 9.49
N PHE A 279 -7.85 -9.29 9.80
CA PHE A 279 -9.09 -9.68 9.16
C PHE A 279 -10.29 -9.35 10.04
N SER A 280 -11.36 -8.86 9.42
CA SER A 280 -12.62 -8.59 10.08
C SER A 280 -13.73 -9.44 9.46
N ASP A 281 -14.47 -10.14 10.32
CA ASP A 281 -15.63 -10.94 9.93
C ASP A 281 -16.84 -10.04 9.62
N TYR A 282 -17.44 -10.29 8.47
CA TYR A 282 -18.71 -9.71 8.03
C TYR A 282 -19.74 -10.79 7.67
N SER A 283 -19.51 -11.99 8.15
CA SER A 283 -20.40 -13.13 7.89
C SER A 283 -21.79 -12.93 8.48
N ILE A 284 -22.76 -13.55 7.84
CA ILE A 284 -24.18 -13.41 8.17
C ILE A 284 -24.76 -14.78 8.35
N ALA A 285 -25.49 -14.97 9.46
CA ALA A 285 -26.34 -16.12 9.62
C ALA A 285 -27.69 -15.92 8.91
N SER A 286 -28.33 -17.02 8.50
CA SER A 286 -29.73 -16.99 8.07
C SER A 286 -30.63 -16.41 9.16
N THR A 287 -31.76 -15.81 8.75
CA THR A 287 -32.67 -15.10 9.66
C THR A 287 -33.05 -15.94 10.90
N GLY A 288 -32.79 -15.39 12.08
CA GLY A 288 -33.08 -16.03 13.38
C GLY A 288 -31.94 -16.85 13.97
N ASN A 289 -30.83 -16.97 13.29
CA ASN A 289 -29.60 -17.66 13.75
C ASN A 289 -28.48 -16.65 14.04
N ASN A 290 -27.36 -17.14 14.59
CA ASN A 290 -26.10 -16.42 14.77
C ASN A 290 -24.97 -17.27 14.20
N ILE A 291 -23.87 -16.66 13.80
CA ILE A 291 -22.66 -17.41 13.50
C ILE A 291 -22.11 -18.01 14.81
N GLU A 292 -21.84 -19.31 14.80
CA GLU A 292 -21.37 -20.07 15.96
C GLU A 292 -19.90 -20.51 15.84
N SER A 293 -19.37 -20.56 14.59
CA SER A 293 -17.97 -20.96 14.39
C SER A 293 -17.39 -20.31 13.14
N TRP A 294 -16.07 -20.08 13.20
CA TRP A 294 -15.21 -19.58 12.14
C TRP A 294 -14.09 -20.57 11.90
N ALA A 295 -13.64 -20.70 10.66
CA ALA A 295 -12.48 -21.48 10.26
C ALA A 295 -11.80 -20.73 9.13
N TRP A 296 -10.68 -20.07 9.46
CA TRP A 296 -9.84 -19.33 8.54
C TRP A 296 -8.71 -20.18 7.99
N ASP A 297 -8.43 -20.04 6.72
CA ASP A 297 -7.32 -20.62 6.01
C ASP A 297 -6.70 -19.48 5.18
N PHE A 298 -5.55 -18.96 5.65
CA PHE A 298 -4.98 -17.70 5.16
C PHE A 298 -4.10 -17.87 3.92
N ASP A 299 -3.74 -19.10 3.57
CA ASP A 299 -2.97 -19.44 2.35
C ASP A 299 -3.70 -20.44 1.45
N ASN A 300 -4.93 -20.80 1.85
CA ASN A 300 -5.83 -21.72 1.14
C ASN A 300 -5.18 -23.08 0.84
N ASP A 301 -4.35 -23.58 1.77
CA ASP A 301 -3.70 -24.89 1.68
C ASP A 301 -4.61 -26.04 2.16
N GLY A 302 -5.78 -25.72 2.69
CA GLY A 302 -6.78 -26.64 3.24
C GLY A 302 -6.60 -26.91 4.74
N THR A 303 -5.64 -26.27 5.39
CA THR A 303 -5.43 -26.31 6.84
C THR A 303 -6.10 -25.12 7.51
N ILE A 304 -6.73 -25.32 8.66
CA ILE A 304 -7.33 -24.19 9.39
C ILE A 304 -6.28 -23.53 10.27
N ASP A 305 -6.02 -22.25 10.03
CA ASP A 305 -5.03 -21.43 10.73
C ASP A 305 -5.60 -20.73 11.97
N SER A 306 -6.88 -20.32 11.92
CA SER A 306 -7.53 -19.63 13.02
C SER A 306 -9.02 -19.94 13.11
N ASN A 307 -9.55 -19.90 14.37
CA ASN A 307 -10.98 -19.98 14.65
C ASN A 307 -11.50 -18.69 15.31
N ASP A 308 -10.69 -17.66 15.41
CA ASP A 308 -11.09 -16.38 15.96
C ASP A 308 -11.98 -15.62 14.94
N PRO A 309 -13.01 -14.89 15.38
CA PRO A 309 -13.87 -14.15 14.46
C PRO A 309 -13.13 -13.01 13.73
N ASN A 310 -12.16 -12.37 14.39
CA ASN A 310 -11.37 -11.27 13.81
C ASN A 310 -9.87 -11.49 14.07
N PRO A 311 -9.23 -12.42 13.36
CA PRO A 311 -7.84 -12.76 13.56
C PRO A 311 -6.89 -11.78 12.86
N PHE A 312 -5.60 -11.91 13.19
CA PHE A 312 -4.53 -11.39 12.35
C PHE A 312 -3.63 -12.54 11.85
N TRP A 313 -2.94 -12.30 10.74
CA TRP A 313 -1.96 -13.23 10.19
C TRP A 313 -0.71 -12.49 9.71
N ILE A 314 0.44 -13.17 9.74
CA ILE A 314 1.73 -12.60 9.31
C ILE A 314 2.24 -13.41 8.13
N TYR A 315 2.25 -12.80 6.96
CA TYR A 315 2.80 -13.35 5.73
C TYR A 315 4.29 -13.02 5.63
N VAL A 316 5.12 -14.04 5.38
CA VAL A 316 6.59 -13.88 5.35
C VAL A 316 7.22 -14.15 3.98
N ASN A 317 6.55 -14.89 3.09
CA ASN A 317 7.05 -15.13 1.74
C ASN A 317 6.49 -14.11 0.77
N GLU A 318 7.30 -13.72 -0.21
CA GLU A 318 6.97 -12.76 -1.25
C GLU A 318 6.15 -13.43 -2.36
N GLU A 319 4.84 -13.54 -2.14
CA GLU A 319 3.89 -14.17 -3.06
C GLU A 319 2.47 -13.64 -2.86
N SER A 320 1.54 -14.11 -3.69
CA SER A 320 0.12 -13.80 -3.54
C SER A 320 -0.61 -14.97 -2.90
N TYR A 321 -1.43 -14.68 -1.89
CA TYR A 321 -2.18 -15.66 -1.12
C TYR A 321 -3.68 -15.54 -1.38
N SER A 322 -4.32 -16.68 -1.62
CA SER A 322 -5.77 -16.80 -1.55
C SER A 322 -6.19 -17.01 -0.11
N VAL A 323 -7.27 -16.39 0.31
CA VAL A 323 -7.77 -16.51 1.69
C VAL A 323 -9.17 -17.09 1.67
N SER A 324 -9.44 -18.06 2.53
CA SER A 324 -10.77 -18.59 2.71
C SER A 324 -11.26 -18.48 4.15
N LEU A 325 -12.56 -18.23 4.31
CA LEU A 325 -13.29 -18.27 5.56
C LEU A 325 -14.47 -19.21 5.42
N THR A 326 -14.55 -20.19 6.32
CA THR A 326 -15.73 -21.02 6.50
C THR A 326 -16.43 -20.64 7.80
N VAL A 327 -17.73 -20.37 7.73
CA VAL A 327 -18.57 -20.12 8.91
C VAL A 327 -19.74 -21.07 9.02
N SER A 328 -20.22 -21.29 10.24
CA SER A 328 -21.43 -22.09 10.49
C SER A 328 -22.36 -21.39 11.50
N ASP A 329 -23.68 -21.49 11.28
CA ASP A 329 -24.74 -21.11 12.22
C ASP A 329 -25.27 -22.28 13.05
N GLY A 330 -24.48 -23.38 13.12
CA GLY A 330 -24.88 -24.63 13.81
C GLY A 330 -25.75 -25.55 12.97
N THR A 331 -26.37 -25.05 11.90
CA THR A 331 -27.25 -25.80 10.98
C THR A 331 -26.72 -25.76 9.55
N ASN A 332 -26.29 -24.60 9.10
CA ASN A 332 -25.79 -24.34 7.76
C ASN A 332 -24.32 -23.93 7.83
N GLN A 333 -23.60 -24.21 6.78
CA GLN A 333 -22.20 -23.83 6.61
C GLN A 333 -22.00 -23.17 5.26
N HIS A 334 -21.13 -22.17 5.21
CA HIS A 334 -20.74 -21.51 3.96
C HIS A 334 -19.26 -21.17 3.99
N THR A 335 -18.57 -21.38 2.85
CA THR A 335 -17.19 -20.99 2.65
C THR A 335 -17.14 -19.89 1.60
N TYR A 336 -16.37 -18.84 1.86
CA TYR A 336 -16.03 -17.80 0.91
C TYR A 336 -14.51 -17.76 0.73
N THR A 337 -14.06 -17.85 -0.52
CA THR A 337 -12.65 -17.77 -0.89
C THR A 337 -12.44 -16.59 -1.81
N THR A 338 -11.39 -15.84 -1.56
CA THR A 338 -10.92 -14.76 -2.44
C THR A 338 -9.54 -15.12 -2.95
N ASP A 339 -9.43 -15.35 -4.24
CA ASP A 339 -8.18 -15.73 -4.89
C ASP A 339 -7.22 -14.55 -4.98
N ASN A 340 -5.93 -14.80 -4.71
CA ASN A 340 -4.85 -13.80 -4.75
C ASN A 340 -5.21 -12.52 -3.97
N TYR A 341 -5.83 -12.69 -2.81
CA TYR A 341 -6.38 -11.58 -2.02
C TYR A 341 -5.30 -10.76 -1.31
N ILE A 342 -4.29 -11.42 -0.79
CA ILE A 342 -3.16 -10.78 -0.12
C ILE A 342 -1.93 -10.92 -1.01
N THR A 343 -1.21 -9.81 -1.24
CA THR A 343 0.03 -9.81 -2.00
C THR A 343 1.17 -9.28 -1.14
N VAL A 344 2.18 -10.10 -0.94
CA VAL A 344 3.42 -9.72 -0.25
C VAL A 344 4.46 -9.41 -1.30
N LEU A 345 4.94 -8.17 -1.29
CA LEU A 345 5.87 -7.67 -2.29
C LEU A 345 7.32 -7.93 -1.88
N GLY A 346 8.12 -8.34 -2.87
CA GLY A 346 9.57 -8.28 -2.85
C GLY A 346 10.09 -7.01 -3.51
N GLN A 347 11.30 -6.64 -3.17
CA GLN A 347 12.02 -5.51 -3.75
C GLN A 347 13.09 -6.02 -4.71
N SER A 348 13.12 -5.52 -5.96
CA SER A 348 14.18 -5.82 -6.93
C SER A 348 15.14 -4.65 -7.15
N SER A 349 14.80 -3.46 -6.66
CA SER A 349 15.53 -2.21 -6.84
C SER A 349 15.40 -1.32 -5.60
N ASP A 350 16.32 -0.39 -5.40
CA ASP A 350 16.21 0.68 -4.41
C ASP A 350 15.48 1.93 -4.95
N ILE A 351 15.03 1.89 -6.22
CA ILE A 351 14.29 2.96 -6.89
C ILE A 351 12.88 2.51 -7.23
N LEU A 352 11.89 3.22 -6.70
CA LEU A 352 10.49 3.10 -7.10
C LEU A 352 10.11 4.27 -8.02
N VAL A 353 9.70 3.96 -9.24
CA VAL A 353 9.03 4.93 -10.12
C VAL A 353 7.52 4.77 -9.97
N VAL A 354 6.84 5.85 -9.61
CA VAL A 354 5.38 5.90 -9.61
C VAL A 354 4.91 6.55 -10.89
N ASN A 355 4.22 5.77 -11.73
CA ASN A 355 3.64 6.27 -12.97
C ASN A 355 2.23 6.80 -12.72
N GLY A 356 2.09 8.12 -12.64
CA GLY A 356 0.84 8.86 -12.46
C GLY A 356 0.18 9.33 -13.78
N ILE A 357 0.56 8.76 -14.93
CA ILE A 357 0.08 9.19 -16.23
C ILE A 357 -1.05 8.29 -16.73
N ALA A 358 -2.26 8.83 -16.75
CA ALA A 358 -3.48 8.09 -17.13
C ALA A 358 -3.70 7.96 -18.64
N TYR A 359 -3.07 8.80 -19.46
CA TYR A 359 -3.35 8.83 -20.88
C TYR A 359 -2.52 7.83 -21.66
N ALA A 360 -3.17 6.89 -22.35
CA ALA A 360 -2.56 5.93 -23.26
C ALA A 360 -1.65 6.61 -24.31
N THR A 361 -1.99 7.83 -24.73
CA THR A 361 -1.20 8.61 -25.71
C THR A 361 0.21 8.97 -25.23
N TYR A 362 0.43 9.06 -23.92
CA TYR A 362 1.71 9.49 -23.33
C TYR A 362 2.40 8.36 -22.54
N GLY A 363 1.79 7.20 -22.48
CA GLY A 363 2.38 6.05 -21.81
C GLY A 363 3.72 5.65 -22.43
N VAL A 364 3.84 5.71 -23.77
CA VAL A 364 5.08 5.40 -24.49
C VAL A 364 6.21 6.37 -24.16
N GLU A 365 5.90 7.68 -24.06
CA GLU A 365 6.91 8.69 -23.68
C GLU A 365 7.39 8.48 -22.23
N MET A 366 6.49 8.14 -21.33
CA MET A 366 6.86 7.83 -19.95
C MET A 366 7.67 6.56 -19.85
N GLN A 367 7.31 5.52 -20.59
CA GLN A 367 8.07 4.28 -20.66
C GLN A 367 9.50 4.54 -21.17
N ASN A 368 9.65 5.35 -22.20
CA ASN A 368 10.98 5.74 -22.70
C ASN A 368 11.79 6.45 -21.61
N LEU A 369 11.14 7.17 -20.70
CA LEU A 369 11.83 7.83 -19.59
C LEU A 369 12.38 6.78 -18.60
N TYR A 370 11.56 5.92 -18.03
CA TYR A 370 12.03 5.01 -16.98
C TYR A 370 12.74 3.75 -17.51
N THR A 371 12.70 3.49 -18.82
CA THR A 371 13.56 2.50 -19.47
C THR A 371 14.92 3.08 -19.89
N SER A 372 15.11 4.40 -19.82
CA SER A 372 16.30 5.07 -20.34
C SER A 372 17.50 4.92 -19.42
N SER A 373 18.55 4.26 -19.90
CA SER A 373 19.85 4.25 -19.21
C SER A 373 20.47 5.65 -19.11
N ALA A 374 20.07 6.59 -19.94
CA ALA A 374 20.49 7.99 -19.81
C ALA A 374 19.86 8.67 -18.58
N CYS A 375 18.70 8.18 -18.10
CA CYS A 375 18.03 8.69 -16.90
C CYS A 375 18.45 7.91 -15.65
N PHE A 376 18.41 6.58 -15.68
CA PHE A 376 18.60 5.73 -14.50
C PHE A 376 19.96 5.00 -14.46
N GLY A 377 20.82 5.19 -15.49
CA GLY A 377 22.08 4.46 -15.58
C GLY A 377 21.85 2.96 -15.73
N ASP A 378 22.57 2.17 -14.95
CA ASP A 378 22.47 0.71 -14.89
C ASP A 378 21.51 0.23 -13.77
N HIS A 379 20.80 1.16 -13.08
CA HIS A 379 19.87 0.80 -12.03
C HIS A 379 18.70 -0.01 -12.57
N GLN A 380 18.32 -1.05 -11.85
CA GLN A 380 16.97 -1.61 -11.96
C GLN A 380 15.96 -0.62 -11.38
N VAL A 381 14.75 -0.66 -11.88
CA VAL A 381 13.68 0.23 -11.46
C VAL A 381 12.41 -0.59 -11.22
N ASP A 382 11.89 -0.52 -10.02
CA ASP A 382 10.56 -1.03 -9.73
C ASP A 382 9.52 0.03 -10.11
N VAL A 383 8.42 -0.38 -10.73
CA VAL A 383 7.37 0.54 -11.20
C VAL A 383 6.06 0.25 -10.50
N TRP A 384 5.50 1.29 -9.89
CA TRP A 384 4.12 1.32 -9.43
C TRP A 384 3.28 2.11 -10.43
N ASP A 385 2.48 1.39 -11.21
CA ASP A 385 1.63 1.99 -12.23
C ASP A 385 0.22 2.25 -11.69
N LEU A 386 -0.13 3.53 -11.47
CA LEU A 386 -1.42 3.93 -10.89
C LEU A 386 -2.62 3.67 -11.80
N PHE A 387 -2.39 3.63 -13.11
CA PHE A 387 -3.46 3.53 -14.10
C PHE A 387 -3.45 2.22 -14.87
N GLY A 388 -2.63 1.30 -14.40
CA GLY A 388 -2.53 -0.03 -14.96
C GLY A 388 -1.64 -0.08 -16.20
N GLU A 389 -1.45 -1.28 -16.67
CA GLU A 389 -0.68 -1.54 -17.88
C GLU A 389 -1.28 -0.76 -19.04
N GLN A 390 -0.72 0.36 -19.38
CA GLN A 390 -1.06 1.04 -20.63
C GLN A 390 -0.46 0.27 -21.81
N CYS A 391 -0.74 -1.05 -21.85
CA CYS A 391 -0.33 -1.94 -22.93
C CYS A 391 1.19 -2.02 -23.12
N PHE A 392 1.93 -1.77 -22.05
CA PHE A 392 3.36 -1.85 -22.03
C PHE A 392 3.82 -3.25 -21.61
N ASP A 393 4.64 -3.84 -22.42
CA ASP A 393 5.29 -5.10 -22.10
C ASP A 393 6.46 -4.87 -21.15
N TYR A 394 6.19 -4.85 -19.84
CA TYR A 394 7.22 -4.75 -18.81
C TYR A 394 8.21 -5.91 -18.91
N ALA A 395 7.75 -7.11 -19.31
CA ALA A 395 8.60 -8.29 -19.44
C ALA A 395 9.65 -8.18 -20.56
N ALA A 396 9.42 -7.33 -21.57
CA ALA A 396 10.40 -7.05 -22.60
C ALA A 396 11.57 -6.18 -22.14
N ASN A 397 11.49 -5.59 -20.94
CA ASN A 397 12.48 -4.66 -20.41
C ASN A 397 13.09 -5.22 -19.11
N PRO A 398 14.24 -5.89 -19.18
CA PRO A 398 14.82 -6.63 -18.03
C PRO A 398 15.23 -5.73 -16.85
N ASN A 399 15.34 -4.41 -17.06
CA ASN A 399 15.71 -3.44 -16.02
C ASN A 399 14.50 -2.82 -15.34
N ILE A 400 13.28 -3.29 -15.63
CA ILE A 400 12.05 -2.75 -15.07
C ILE A 400 11.20 -3.90 -14.56
N GLN A 401 10.77 -3.80 -13.32
CA GLN A 401 9.79 -4.70 -12.74
C GLN A 401 8.56 -3.92 -12.30
N ARG A 402 7.40 -4.28 -12.83
CA ARG A 402 6.14 -3.78 -12.28
C ARG A 402 5.79 -4.57 -11.03
N ILE A 403 5.52 -3.87 -9.92
CA ILE A 403 5.27 -4.49 -8.62
C ILE A 403 3.81 -4.43 -8.18
N ASN A 404 3.02 -3.46 -8.65
CA ASN A 404 1.60 -3.42 -8.32
C ASN A 404 0.77 -4.13 -9.39
N LEU A 405 0.15 -5.23 -9.06
CA LEU A 405 -0.73 -5.93 -9.99
C LEU A 405 -2.14 -5.30 -10.03
N PHE A 406 -2.69 -4.88 -8.88
CA PHE A 406 -4.11 -4.49 -8.78
C PHE A 406 -4.39 -3.31 -7.85
N ASN A 407 -3.48 -2.94 -6.97
CA ASN A 407 -3.68 -1.86 -6.01
C ASN A 407 -3.07 -0.56 -6.53
N ARG A 408 -3.78 0.57 -6.37
CA ARG A 408 -3.30 1.90 -6.75
C ARG A 408 -2.75 2.68 -5.57
N ASN A 409 -3.35 2.50 -4.39
CA ASN A 409 -2.80 3.10 -3.18
C ASN A 409 -1.49 2.41 -2.82
N ILE A 410 -0.46 3.20 -2.58
CA ILE A 410 0.84 2.68 -2.15
C ILE A 410 0.85 2.67 -0.62
N PRO A 411 0.90 1.49 0.01
CA PRO A 411 1.03 1.41 1.46
C PRO A 411 2.32 2.04 1.96
N ALA A 412 2.30 2.60 3.18
CA ALA A 412 3.51 3.17 3.78
C ALA A 412 4.63 2.13 3.95
N SER A 413 4.28 0.87 4.22
CA SER A 413 5.24 -0.24 4.29
C SER A 413 5.98 -0.44 2.97
N VAL A 414 5.29 -0.31 1.83
CA VAL A 414 5.89 -0.42 0.49
C VAL A 414 6.77 0.80 0.18
N LEU A 415 6.35 2.02 0.52
CA LEU A 415 7.19 3.21 0.35
C LEU A 415 8.53 3.05 1.06
N ASN A 416 8.51 2.51 2.28
CA ASN A 416 9.69 2.34 3.12
C ASN A 416 10.65 1.21 2.63
N MET A 417 10.26 0.39 1.66
CA MET A 417 11.19 -0.54 1.01
C MET A 417 12.23 0.18 0.16
N TYR A 418 11.93 1.38 -0.33
CA TYR A 418 12.73 2.07 -1.34
C TYR A 418 13.52 3.23 -0.73
N LYS A 419 14.77 3.39 -1.20
CA LYS A 419 15.58 4.57 -0.87
C LYS A 419 15.15 5.81 -1.64
N LYS A 420 14.63 5.60 -2.86
CA LYS A 420 14.29 6.67 -3.79
C LYS A 420 12.92 6.42 -4.41
N ILE A 421 12.06 7.41 -4.35
CA ILE A 421 10.77 7.42 -5.02
C ILE A 421 10.78 8.54 -6.06
N ILE A 422 10.45 8.19 -7.31
CA ILE A 422 10.34 9.12 -8.43
C ILE A 422 8.87 9.14 -8.85
N TRP A 423 8.13 10.12 -8.36
CA TRP A 423 6.71 10.29 -8.71
C TRP A 423 6.58 11.15 -9.97
N MET A 424 6.06 10.56 -11.03
CA MET A 424 5.81 11.20 -12.30
C MET A 424 4.31 11.43 -12.47
N GLY A 425 3.85 12.60 -12.05
CA GLY A 425 2.44 12.95 -11.98
C GLY A 425 1.94 13.76 -13.16
N ASN A 426 0.63 13.87 -13.22
CA ASN A 426 -0.07 14.71 -14.20
C ASN A 426 -1.25 15.50 -13.59
N SER A 427 -1.69 15.20 -12.37
CA SER A 427 -2.89 15.65 -11.65
C SER A 427 -4.21 15.59 -12.45
N TYR A 428 -4.20 16.02 -13.70
CA TYR A 428 -5.38 15.95 -14.59
C TYR A 428 -5.87 14.53 -14.89
N GLY A 429 -5.10 13.52 -14.57
CA GLY A 429 -5.49 12.12 -14.67
C GLY A 429 -6.07 11.55 -13.37
N GLY A 430 -6.07 12.32 -12.28
CA GLY A 430 -6.53 11.89 -10.98
C GLY A 430 -5.48 11.08 -10.20
N ASP A 431 -4.17 11.25 -10.50
CA ASP A 431 -3.10 10.61 -9.74
C ASP A 431 -2.90 11.24 -8.36
N GLU A 432 -3.30 12.51 -8.18
CA GLU A 432 -3.29 13.21 -6.89
C GLU A 432 -4.11 12.49 -5.80
N VAL A 433 -5.18 11.79 -6.18
CA VAL A 433 -6.01 11.04 -5.21
C VAL A 433 -5.30 9.82 -4.61
N PHE A 434 -4.24 9.34 -5.27
CA PHE A 434 -3.40 8.22 -4.82
C PHE A 434 -2.14 8.71 -4.10
N TYR A 435 -1.85 9.99 -4.17
CA TYR A 435 -0.73 10.62 -3.47
C TYR A 435 -1.19 11.03 -2.07
N ASN A 436 -0.61 10.42 -1.04
CA ASN A 436 -0.88 10.81 0.33
C ASN A 436 0.25 11.73 0.84
N PRO A 437 0.01 13.07 0.94
CA PRO A 437 1.06 14.00 1.33
C PRO A 437 1.65 13.72 2.72
N ALA A 438 0.85 13.19 3.66
CA ALA A 438 1.32 12.86 5.00
C ALA A 438 2.27 11.65 4.98
N ASN A 439 1.95 10.60 4.22
CA ASN A 439 2.83 9.45 4.05
C ASN A 439 4.13 9.83 3.34
N MET A 440 4.06 10.68 2.31
CA MET A 440 5.24 11.15 1.58
C MET A 440 6.13 12.04 2.45
N LEU A 441 5.54 12.93 3.24
CA LEU A 441 6.32 13.72 4.21
C LEU A 441 6.97 12.82 5.27
N ASN A 442 6.23 11.84 5.81
CA ASN A 442 6.78 10.89 6.76
C ASN A 442 7.92 10.06 6.14
N TYR A 443 7.76 9.61 4.90
CA TYR A 443 8.82 8.93 4.16
C TYR A 443 10.10 9.79 4.06
N VAL A 444 9.97 11.06 3.66
CA VAL A 444 11.10 12.00 3.55
C VAL A 444 11.74 12.28 4.93
N THR A 445 10.93 12.52 5.96
CA THR A 445 11.45 12.82 7.31
C THR A 445 12.10 11.61 7.97
N ASN A 446 11.81 10.40 7.51
CA ASN A 446 12.49 9.17 7.93
C ASN A 446 13.65 8.78 7.01
N GLY A 447 14.11 9.67 6.14
CA GLY A 447 15.30 9.49 5.33
C GLY A 447 15.08 9.08 3.89
N GLY A 448 13.85 8.74 3.49
CA GLY A 448 13.54 8.40 2.10
C GLY A 448 13.69 9.60 1.16
N ASN A 449 14.19 9.37 -0.05
CA ASN A 449 14.43 10.41 -1.04
C ASN A 449 13.29 10.46 -2.06
N LEU A 450 12.70 11.64 -2.28
CA LEU A 450 11.54 11.83 -3.15
C LEU A 450 11.79 12.87 -4.24
N LEU A 451 11.55 12.49 -5.50
CA LEU A 451 11.37 13.43 -6.62
C LEU A 451 9.90 13.41 -7.04
N LEU A 452 9.28 14.57 -6.99
CA LEU A 452 7.91 14.80 -7.47
C LEU A 452 7.94 15.71 -8.69
N ALA A 453 7.58 15.17 -9.85
CA ALA A 453 7.42 15.94 -11.09
C ALA A 453 5.97 15.89 -11.54
N THR A 454 5.26 17.04 -11.46
CA THR A 454 3.85 17.13 -11.80
C THR A 454 3.44 18.55 -12.19
N ARG A 455 2.31 18.69 -12.87
CA ARG A 455 1.60 19.96 -12.97
C ARG A 455 0.63 20.10 -11.79
N GLU A 456 -0.01 21.26 -11.61
CA GLU A 456 -0.98 21.50 -10.51
C GLU A 456 -0.43 21.03 -9.14
N GLY A 457 0.83 21.43 -8.85
CA GLY A 457 1.57 20.96 -7.68
C GLY A 457 0.86 21.16 -6.34
N ALA A 458 -0.02 22.17 -6.22
CA ALA A 458 -0.75 22.42 -4.98
C ALA A 458 -1.60 21.22 -4.51
N ASP A 459 -2.02 20.37 -5.44
CA ASP A 459 -2.85 19.18 -5.12
C ASP A 459 -2.05 18.07 -4.40
N PHE A 460 -0.71 18.14 -4.48
CA PHE A 460 0.21 17.18 -3.88
C PHE A 460 0.77 17.59 -2.51
N PHE A 461 0.37 18.75 -1.98
CA PHE A 461 0.88 19.28 -0.73
C PHE A 461 -0.25 19.57 0.26
N ASN A 462 -0.06 19.14 1.50
CA ASN A 462 -0.87 19.57 2.63
C ASN A 462 -0.15 20.69 3.42
N THR A 463 -0.78 21.21 4.46
CA THR A 463 -0.22 22.28 5.30
C THR A 463 1.14 21.90 5.90
N ASP A 464 1.30 20.67 6.37
CA ASP A 464 2.53 20.23 7.04
C ASP A 464 3.68 20.08 6.02
N PHE A 465 3.41 19.56 4.83
CA PHE A 465 4.40 19.47 3.77
C PHE A 465 4.80 20.84 3.23
N ASN A 466 3.82 21.78 3.07
CA ASN A 466 4.12 23.16 2.73
C ASN A 466 5.06 23.80 3.77
N ASN A 467 4.76 23.63 5.05
CA ASN A 467 5.60 24.15 6.15
C ASN A 467 6.99 23.53 6.14
N TYR A 468 7.09 22.21 5.88
CA TYR A 468 8.37 21.52 5.77
C TYR A 468 9.26 22.11 4.67
N CYS A 469 8.69 22.39 3.49
CA CYS A 469 9.40 22.96 2.36
C CYS A 469 9.55 24.50 2.43
N GLY A 470 8.82 25.17 3.33
CA GLY A 470 8.76 26.63 3.37
C GLY A 470 7.97 27.22 2.19
N ILE A 471 6.94 26.50 1.69
CA ILE A 471 6.06 26.98 0.62
C ILE A 471 4.99 27.87 1.23
N THR A 472 4.91 29.13 0.77
CA THR A 472 3.89 30.10 1.20
C THR A 472 2.65 30.09 0.31
N SER A 473 2.82 29.82 -0.97
CA SER A 473 1.73 29.69 -1.94
C SER A 473 2.20 29.06 -3.24
N PHE A 474 1.22 28.65 -4.06
CA PHE A 474 1.45 28.29 -5.46
C PHE A 474 0.85 29.37 -6.39
N THR A 475 1.38 29.48 -7.62
CA THR A 475 0.78 30.34 -8.67
C THR A 475 -0.58 29.80 -9.09
N GLY A 476 -1.36 30.61 -9.81
CA GLY A 476 -2.40 30.12 -10.72
C GLY A 476 -1.80 29.26 -11.84
N LEU A 477 -2.68 28.62 -12.60
CA LEU A 477 -2.28 27.72 -13.69
C LEU A 477 -1.55 28.48 -14.82
N SER A 478 -0.33 28.03 -15.14
CA SER A 478 0.56 28.68 -16.10
C SER A 478 1.13 27.69 -17.11
N ALA A 479 1.55 28.17 -18.27
CA ALA A 479 2.27 27.36 -19.25
C ALA A 479 3.79 27.51 -19.08
N ILE A 480 4.52 26.41 -19.23
CA ILE A 480 5.99 26.38 -19.26
C ILE A 480 6.44 26.25 -20.71
N THR A 481 7.36 27.10 -21.13
CA THR A 481 8.08 26.99 -22.43
C THR A 481 9.48 26.41 -22.23
N GLN A 482 10.08 26.64 -21.07
CA GLN A 482 11.40 26.15 -20.69
C GLN A 482 11.53 26.17 -19.18
N LEU A 483 12.21 25.17 -18.63
CA LEU A 483 12.77 25.20 -17.28
C LEU A 483 14.20 25.74 -17.41
N ILE A 484 14.49 26.85 -16.75
CA ILE A 484 15.82 27.48 -16.74
C ILE A 484 16.58 26.96 -15.53
N ALA A 485 17.69 26.26 -15.74
CA ALA A 485 18.54 25.80 -14.67
C ALA A 485 19.14 26.96 -13.89
N LEU A 486 18.99 26.92 -12.57
CA LEU A 486 19.57 27.87 -11.61
C LEU A 486 20.79 27.28 -10.90
N ASP A 487 21.02 26.00 -11.02
CA ASP A 487 22.18 25.26 -10.50
C ASP A 487 23.11 24.89 -11.66
N ASP A 488 24.41 25.15 -11.54
CA ASP A 488 25.42 24.91 -12.57
C ASP A 488 25.57 23.43 -12.96
N SER A 489 25.07 22.53 -12.12
CA SER A 489 25.10 21.07 -12.37
C SER A 489 23.97 20.60 -13.27
N LEU A 490 22.98 21.43 -13.54
CA LEU A 490 21.81 21.14 -14.35
C LEU A 490 21.88 21.86 -15.71
N VAL A 491 21.08 21.39 -16.66
CA VAL A 491 20.88 22.05 -17.94
C VAL A 491 19.44 22.55 -18.08
N SER A 492 19.26 23.63 -18.83
CA SER A 492 17.90 24.15 -19.06
C SER A 492 17.12 23.25 -20.00
N ILE A 493 15.86 22.93 -19.65
CA ILE A 493 15.02 21.95 -20.33
C ILE A 493 13.91 22.66 -21.12
N ALA A 494 13.93 22.58 -22.45
CA ALA A 494 12.87 23.12 -23.28
C ALA A 494 11.61 22.26 -23.24
N ALA A 495 10.43 22.89 -23.20
CA ALA A 495 9.16 22.18 -23.37
C ALA A 495 8.97 21.72 -24.81
N VAL A 496 8.36 20.54 -24.99
CA VAL A 496 7.98 19.97 -26.27
C VAL A 496 6.44 19.96 -26.37
N GLY A 497 5.90 20.78 -27.27
CA GLY A 497 4.46 20.99 -27.37
C GLY A 497 3.89 21.81 -26.20
N THR A 498 2.59 21.69 -25.95
CA THR A 498 1.91 22.46 -24.90
C THR A 498 2.15 21.82 -23.53
N ASN A 499 2.83 22.54 -22.64
CA ASN A 499 3.02 22.18 -21.24
C ASN A 499 2.35 23.25 -20.37
N ASP A 500 1.06 23.13 -20.16
CA ASP A 500 0.16 24.10 -19.50
C ASP A 500 -0.33 23.60 -18.13
N ARG A 501 -1.06 24.46 -17.41
CA ARG A 501 -1.65 24.18 -16.09
C ARG A 501 -0.61 23.88 -15.01
N ASN A 502 0.60 24.36 -15.15
CA ASN A 502 1.64 24.16 -14.13
C ASN A 502 1.49 25.19 -13.02
N GLN A 503 1.85 24.79 -11.81
CA GLN A 503 1.88 25.67 -10.65
C GLN A 503 3.30 25.76 -10.10
N PHE A 504 3.76 26.99 -9.86
CA PHE A 504 5.09 27.29 -9.34
C PHE A 504 5.00 27.62 -7.86
N ALA A 505 6.01 27.19 -7.08
CA ALA A 505 6.05 27.42 -5.65
C ALA A 505 6.65 28.80 -5.31
N LEU A 506 6.05 29.50 -4.36
CA LEU A 506 6.65 30.65 -3.70
C LEU A 506 7.28 30.18 -2.39
N LEU A 507 8.60 30.28 -2.29
CA LEU A 507 9.35 29.87 -1.11
C LEU A 507 9.48 31.06 -0.14
N ASP A 508 9.42 30.78 1.16
CA ASP A 508 9.73 31.75 2.22
C ASP A 508 11.23 32.09 2.16
N ALA A 509 11.57 33.35 2.39
CA ALA A 509 12.96 33.83 2.42
C ALA A 509 13.84 33.15 3.50
N GLY A 510 13.23 32.54 4.52
CA GLY A 510 13.89 31.78 5.57
C GLY A 510 13.90 30.25 5.31
N SER A 511 13.37 29.78 4.18
CA SER A 511 13.33 28.36 3.84
C SER A 511 14.73 27.81 3.57
N GLU A 512 14.97 26.57 3.98
CA GLU A 512 16.16 25.78 3.60
C GLU A 512 16.07 25.24 2.16
N ALA A 513 14.92 25.41 1.50
CA ALA A 513 14.74 24.98 0.12
C ALA A 513 15.57 25.82 -0.85
N VAL A 514 16.25 25.14 -1.77
CA VAL A 514 17.10 25.76 -2.80
C VAL A 514 16.38 25.68 -4.13
N SER A 515 16.18 26.83 -4.78
CA SER A 515 15.62 26.92 -6.13
C SER A 515 16.56 26.29 -7.15
N ILE A 516 16.05 25.39 -8.02
CA ILE A 516 16.84 24.68 -9.03
C ILE A 516 16.38 24.99 -10.46
N PHE A 517 15.11 25.36 -10.65
CA PHE A 517 14.57 25.77 -11.94
C PHE A 517 13.68 27.01 -11.82
N ASP A 518 13.74 27.87 -12.87
CA ASP A 518 12.88 29.01 -13.11
C ASP A 518 12.12 28.82 -14.44
N ASP A 519 11.01 29.54 -14.64
CA ASP A 519 10.18 29.51 -15.87
C ASP A 519 10.47 30.67 -16.84
N ASN A 520 11.44 31.52 -16.56
CA ASN A 520 11.75 32.78 -17.28
C ASN A 520 10.70 33.90 -17.18
N ALA A 521 9.75 33.82 -16.24
CA ALA A 521 8.69 34.79 -16.13
C ALA A 521 9.05 36.02 -15.27
N ALA A 522 10.27 36.12 -14.76
CA ALA A 522 10.76 37.18 -13.87
C ALA A 522 9.86 37.38 -12.63
N THR A 523 9.36 36.31 -12.07
CA THR A 523 8.54 36.29 -10.85
C THR A 523 9.35 35.83 -9.65
N SER A 524 8.77 35.92 -8.44
CA SER A 524 9.38 35.35 -7.23
C SER A 524 9.09 33.87 -7.06
N TYR A 525 8.32 33.28 -7.97
CA TYR A 525 7.97 31.84 -7.93
C TYR A 525 9.02 31.03 -8.65
N VAL A 526 9.21 29.79 -8.20
CA VAL A 526 10.19 28.85 -8.78
C VAL A 526 9.50 27.66 -9.41
N ALA A 527 9.99 27.25 -10.58
CA ALA A 527 9.48 26.08 -11.30
C ALA A 527 10.03 24.74 -10.76
N GLY A 528 11.08 24.80 -9.94
CA GLY A 528 11.60 23.64 -9.24
C GLY A 528 12.48 24.05 -8.06
N PHE A 529 12.47 23.23 -7.02
CA PHE A 529 13.32 23.38 -5.85
C PHE A 529 13.73 22.03 -5.28
N ARG A 530 14.80 22.04 -4.51
CA ARG A 530 15.21 20.91 -3.66
C ARG A 530 15.33 21.33 -2.22
N ILE A 531 15.12 20.39 -1.31
CA ILE A 531 15.35 20.58 0.12
C ILE A 531 16.00 19.33 0.70
N GLN A 532 16.97 19.54 1.56
CA GLN A 532 17.66 18.52 2.31
C GLN A 532 17.86 19.04 3.74
N LYS A 533 17.19 18.44 4.72
CA LYS A 533 17.37 18.77 6.13
C LYS A 533 18.24 17.73 6.79
N GLU A 534 18.87 18.13 7.89
CA GLU A 534 19.67 17.21 8.70
C GLU A 534 18.82 16.02 9.16
N ASN A 535 19.33 14.81 9.01
CA ASN A 535 18.67 13.54 9.34
C ASN A 535 17.36 13.26 8.58
N HIS A 536 17.11 13.93 7.45
CA HIS A 536 15.98 13.67 6.57
C HIS A 536 16.47 13.30 5.16
N GLY A 537 15.66 12.61 4.41
CA GLY A 537 15.92 12.37 2.99
C GLY A 537 15.79 13.63 2.14
N GLY A 538 16.30 13.58 0.91
CA GLY A 538 16.17 14.65 -0.07
C GLY A 538 14.76 14.71 -0.67
N PHE A 539 14.24 15.93 -0.83
CA PHE A 539 13.01 16.15 -1.59
C PHE A 539 13.25 17.12 -2.74
N ILE A 540 12.77 16.77 -3.93
CA ILE A 540 12.84 17.59 -5.15
C ILE A 540 11.44 17.75 -5.72
N TYR A 541 11.04 18.97 -6.01
CA TYR A 541 9.83 19.30 -6.75
C TYR A 541 10.16 19.93 -8.10
N ILE A 542 9.51 19.46 -9.17
CA ILE A 542 9.60 20.02 -10.53
C ILE A 542 8.19 20.24 -11.07
N ALA A 543 7.86 21.48 -11.38
CA ALA A 543 6.61 21.83 -12.03
C ALA A 543 6.64 21.43 -13.50
N GLY A 544 5.58 20.76 -13.96
CA GLY A 544 5.41 20.39 -15.36
C GLY A 544 5.28 18.89 -15.58
N ARG A 545 4.81 18.56 -16.75
CA ARG A 545 4.61 17.17 -17.18
C ARG A 545 5.91 16.61 -17.74
N PRO A 546 6.51 15.56 -17.16
CA PRO A 546 7.79 15.03 -17.63
C PRO A 546 7.82 14.72 -19.12
N TYR A 547 6.75 14.12 -19.65
CA TYR A 547 6.66 13.77 -21.09
C TYR A 547 6.48 14.97 -22.05
N ARG A 548 6.42 16.20 -21.53
CA ARG A 548 6.33 17.44 -22.29
C ARG A 548 7.63 18.25 -22.26
N PHE A 549 8.73 17.61 -21.92
CA PHE A 549 10.06 18.22 -21.94
C PHE A 549 10.99 17.52 -22.94
N ASN A 550 12.07 18.21 -23.31
CA ASN A 550 13.12 17.62 -24.15
C ASN A 550 13.79 16.46 -23.40
N ASN A 551 13.68 15.26 -23.97
CA ASN A 551 14.14 14.03 -23.31
C ASN A 551 15.64 14.08 -22.97
N THR A 552 16.51 14.54 -23.87
CA THR A 552 17.95 14.52 -23.65
C THR A 552 18.36 15.35 -22.44
N ALA A 553 17.88 16.61 -22.35
CA ALA A 553 18.19 17.48 -21.24
C ALA A 553 17.55 16.96 -19.93
N MET A 554 16.29 16.54 -19.99
CA MET A 554 15.59 16.02 -18.83
C MET A 554 16.23 14.74 -18.28
N TYR A 555 16.63 13.79 -19.14
CA TYR A 555 17.29 12.56 -18.70
C TYR A 555 18.63 12.84 -18.04
N GLN A 556 19.40 13.79 -18.57
CA GLN A 556 20.67 14.24 -17.98
C GLN A 556 20.45 14.79 -16.56
N ASP A 557 19.48 15.68 -16.39
CA ASP A 557 19.18 16.32 -15.11
C ASP A 557 18.61 15.32 -14.09
N TYR A 558 17.71 14.42 -14.52
CA TYR A 558 17.18 13.38 -13.65
C TYR A 558 18.27 12.41 -13.21
N ASN A 559 19.14 11.99 -14.11
CA ASN A 559 20.29 11.16 -13.77
C ASN A 559 21.19 11.84 -12.72
N TYR A 560 21.46 13.14 -12.92
CA TYR A 560 22.25 13.89 -11.95
C TYR A 560 21.57 13.98 -10.59
N MET A 561 20.29 14.33 -10.55
CA MET A 561 19.49 14.44 -9.31
C MET A 561 19.39 13.10 -8.56
N ILE A 562 19.12 12.02 -9.29
CA ILE A 562 18.97 10.66 -8.71
C ILE A 562 20.29 10.18 -8.08
N ASN A 563 21.42 10.45 -8.72
CA ASN A 563 22.72 9.96 -8.28
C ASN A 563 23.44 10.88 -7.30
N ASN A 564 23.10 12.18 -7.25
CA ASN A 564 23.84 13.13 -6.42
C ASN A 564 22.99 13.79 -5.34
N TRP A 565 21.71 14.08 -5.59
CA TRP A 565 20.86 14.80 -4.63
C TRP A 565 19.90 13.90 -3.87
N LEU A 566 19.46 12.79 -4.47
CA LEU A 566 18.62 11.79 -3.85
C LEU A 566 19.44 10.61 -3.34
N ASN A 567 20.59 10.88 -2.74
CA ASN A 567 21.50 9.85 -2.27
C ASN A 567 21.92 10.09 -0.80
N TYR A 568 21.06 10.74 -0.03
CA TYR A 568 21.32 10.96 1.38
C TYR A 568 21.31 9.63 2.13
N SER A 569 22.37 9.40 2.89
CA SER A 569 22.48 8.29 3.84
C SER A 569 23.16 8.76 5.12
N ASN A 570 22.83 8.16 6.25
CA ASN A 570 23.37 8.50 7.55
C ASN A 570 23.44 7.26 8.44
N LEU A 571 24.35 7.30 9.41
CA LEU A 571 24.49 6.31 10.49
C LEU A 571 24.66 7.05 11.80
N THR A 572 24.12 6.50 12.89
CA THR A 572 24.34 7.04 14.25
C THR A 572 24.44 5.91 15.26
N VAL A 573 25.60 5.74 15.88
CA VAL A 573 25.84 4.74 16.92
C VAL A 573 25.01 5.07 18.16
N GLN A 574 24.29 4.09 18.70
CA GLN A 574 23.45 4.24 19.89
C GLN A 574 24.05 3.53 21.10
N SER A 575 24.68 2.37 20.90
CA SER A 575 25.36 1.62 21.96
C SER A 575 26.44 0.70 21.35
N PRO A 576 27.65 0.66 21.91
CA PRO A 576 28.12 1.48 23.03
C PRO A 576 28.40 2.92 22.59
N ASN A 577 27.95 3.91 23.33
CA ASN A 577 28.09 5.32 22.98
C ASN A 577 28.74 6.19 24.06
N GLY A 578 29.29 5.55 25.09
CA GLY A 578 30.14 6.16 26.09
C GLY A 578 29.83 5.75 27.54
N GLY A 579 30.86 5.34 28.26
CA GLY A 579 30.79 5.01 29.67
C GLY A 579 30.28 3.60 30.01
N GLU A 580 29.92 2.78 29.02
CA GLU A 580 29.55 1.37 29.19
C GLU A 580 30.81 0.57 29.65
N VAL A 581 30.56 -0.51 30.40
CA VAL A 581 31.59 -1.49 30.77
C VAL A 581 31.18 -2.86 30.22
N TRP A 582 31.95 -3.37 29.30
CA TRP A 582 31.75 -4.67 28.67
C TRP A 582 32.85 -5.65 29.13
N ILE A 583 32.46 -6.89 29.30
CA ILE A 583 33.34 -7.94 29.78
C ILE A 583 33.64 -8.92 28.62
N VAL A 584 34.93 -9.23 28.44
CA VAL A 584 35.38 -10.20 27.44
C VAL A 584 34.68 -11.56 27.65
N GLY A 585 34.16 -12.14 26.59
CA GLY A 585 33.40 -13.39 26.60
C GLY A 585 31.90 -13.23 26.83
N GLU A 586 31.41 -12.04 27.20
CA GLU A 586 29.96 -11.77 27.24
C GLU A 586 29.43 -11.40 25.82
N THR A 587 28.19 -11.72 25.58
CA THR A 587 27.49 -11.26 24.37
C THR A 587 26.85 -9.90 24.65
N LYS A 588 27.15 -8.91 23.83
CA LYS A 588 26.61 -7.54 23.88
C LYS A 588 25.98 -7.15 22.58
N GLU A 589 24.97 -6.30 22.66
CA GLU A 589 24.32 -5.73 21.49
C GLU A 589 24.99 -4.39 21.13
N ILE A 590 25.53 -4.32 19.91
CA ILE A 590 25.91 -3.07 19.27
C ILE A 590 24.66 -2.56 18.57
N THR A 591 24.23 -1.32 18.83
CA THR A 591 23.00 -0.77 18.24
C THR A 591 23.26 0.59 17.61
N TRP A 592 22.52 0.88 16.54
CA TRP A 592 22.59 2.13 15.80
C TRP A 592 21.25 2.47 15.17
N THR A 593 21.09 3.72 14.75
CA THR A 593 20.05 4.15 13.81
C THR A 593 20.69 4.47 12.48
N GLU A 594 19.90 4.35 11.41
CA GLU A 594 20.40 4.53 10.06
C GLU A 594 19.36 5.15 9.14
N ILE A 595 19.85 5.67 8.01
CA ILE A 595 19.07 6.19 6.90
C ILE A 595 19.73 5.70 5.60
N ASN A 596 19.00 4.93 4.80
CA ASN A 596 19.43 4.45 3.47
C ASN A 596 20.76 3.68 3.44
N VAL A 597 21.03 2.86 4.45
CA VAL A 597 22.19 1.97 4.54
C VAL A 597 21.70 0.53 4.55
N TYR A 598 22.16 -0.34 3.67
CA TYR A 598 21.72 -1.76 3.61
C TYR A 598 22.61 -2.70 4.39
N ASP A 599 23.92 -2.59 4.18
CA ASP A 599 24.90 -3.39 4.86
C ASP A 599 25.87 -2.47 5.60
N VAL A 600 26.31 -2.91 6.77
CA VAL A 600 27.27 -2.18 7.58
C VAL A 600 28.51 -3.02 7.87
N LYS A 601 29.65 -2.35 7.90
CA LYS A 601 30.87 -2.83 8.52
C LYS A 601 30.93 -2.32 9.94
N ILE A 602 31.34 -3.19 10.89
CA ILE A 602 31.49 -2.81 12.30
C ILE A 602 32.93 -3.03 12.72
N GLU A 603 33.51 -2.03 13.32
CA GLU A 603 34.91 -2.03 13.76
C GLU A 603 35.04 -1.56 15.23
N LEU A 604 36.04 -2.11 15.92
CA LEU A 604 36.42 -1.76 17.26
C LEU A 604 37.76 -1.00 17.23
N SER A 605 37.86 0.09 17.97
CA SER A 605 39.10 0.67 18.41
C SER A 605 39.28 0.42 19.90
N GLU A 606 40.49 0.12 20.33
CA GLU A 606 40.89 -0.03 21.76
C GLU A 606 41.83 1.07 22.21
N ASP A 607 42.08 2.10 21.39
CA ASP A 607 43.07 3.14 21.54
C ASP A 607 42.58 4.54 21.12
N ASP A 608 41.31 4.84 21.47
CA ASP A 608 40.65 6.14 21.21
C ASP A 608 40.66 6.53 19.72
N GLY A 609 40.34 5.55 18.87
CA GLY A 609 40.22 5.76 17.42
C GLY A 609 41.56 5.79 16.65
N THR A 610 42.68 5.53 17.27
CA THR A 610 43.99 5.54 16.60
C THR A 610 44.15 4.35 15.64
N SER A 611 43.68 3.18 16.05
CA SER A 611 43.62 1.98 15.20
C SER A 611 42.27 1.27 15.28
N TRP A 612 41.95 0.54 14.24
CA TRP A 612 40.65 -0.13 14.09
C TRP A 612 40.83 -1.60 13.74
N SER A 613 40.14 -2.48 14.44
CA SER A 613 40.03 -3.90 14.12
C SER A 613 38.60 -4.25 13.72
N THR A 614 38.45 -5.09 12.71
CA THR A 614 37.12 -5.45 12.17
C THR A 614 36.44 -6.46 13.09
N ILE A 615 35.23 -6.15 13.55
CA ILE A 615 34.32 -7.10 14.23
C ILE A 615 33.58 -7.91 13.15
N VAL A 616 32.98 -7.25 12.15
CA VAL A 616 32.36 -7.88 11.01
C VAL A 616 32.55 -7.00 9.77
N GLU A 617 32.99 -7.62 8.68
CA GLU A 617 33.29 -6.90 7.43
C GLU A 617 32.03 -6.43 6.71
N SER A 618 30.95 -7.23 6.73
CA SER A 618 29.64 -6.88 6.21
C SER A 618 28.56 -7.66 6.94
N THR A 619 27.48 -7.00 7.33
CA THR A 619 26.29 -7.61 7.90
C THR A 619 25.06 -6.80 7.47
N PRO A 620 23.90 -7.47 7.23
CA PRO A 620 22.65 -6.76 6.95
C PRO A 620 22.34 -5.73 8.04
N ASN A 621 21.92 -4.55 7.61
CA ASN A 621 21.60 -3.46 8.52
C ASN A 621 20.18 -3.62 9.11
N ILE A 622 20.11 -4.22 10.29
CA ILE A 622 18.89 -4.38 11.07
C ILE A 622 18.88 -3.50 12.33
N GLY A 623 19.80 -2.52 12.42
CA GLY A 623 19.94 -1.60 13.56
C GLY A 623 20.57 -2.21 14.80
N THR A 624 20.96 -3.49 14.77
CA THR A 624 21.60 -4.19 15.89
C THR A 624 22.51 -5.30 15.41
N TYR A 625 23.56 -5.58 16.19
CA TYR A 625 24.48 -6.69 15.99
C TYR A 625 24.88 -7.32 17.32
N SER A 626 24.61 -8.60 17.45
CA SER A 626 24.96 -9.38 18.65
C SER A 626 26.42 -9.80 18.56
N TRP A 627 27.27 -9.24 19.41
CA TRP A 627 28.71 -9.47 19.42
C TRP A 627 29.16 -10.16 20.69
N VAL A 628 29.91 -11.25 20.56
CA VAL A 628 30.68 -11.81 21.67
C VAL A 628 31.94 -10.96 21.81
N VAL A 629 32.09 -10.26 22.94
CA VAL A 629 33.20 -9.33 23.17
C VAL A 629 34.52 -10.09 23.10
N GLU A 630 35.25 -9.92 22.00
CA GLU A 630 36.57 -10.53 21.77
C GLU A 630 37.62 -9.44 21.88
N SER A 631 38.42 -9.49 22.93
CA SER A 631 39.59 -8.65 23.12
C SER A 631 40.65 -9.43 23.87
N THR A 632 41.91 -9.11 23.58
CA THR A 632 43.07 -9.73 24.26
C THR A 632 43.59 -8.88 25.38
N VAL A 633 43.10 -7.64 25.53
CA VAL A 633 43.54 -6.67 26.53
C VAL A 633 42.36 -5.90 27.11
N SER A 634 42.46 -5.51 28.36
CA SER A 634 41.54 -4.52 28.94
C SER A 634 41.88 -3.13 28.41
N SER A 635 40.86 -2.39 27.96
CA SER A 635 41.02 -0.99 27.55
C SER A 635 39.88 -0.12 28.08
N THR A 636 40.25 1.11 28.47
CA THR A 636 39.30 2.15 28.89
C THR A 636 39.07 3.17 27.79
N GLN A 637 39.57 2.90 26.58
CA GLN A 637 39.58 3.81 25.44
C GLN A 637 38.95 3.14 24.19
N CYS A 638 37.89 2.34 24.41
CA CYS A 638 37.22 1.63 23.32
C CYS A 638 36.21 2.52 22.64
N LEU A 639 36.13 2.40 21.29
CA LEU A 639 35.11 3.01 20.44
C LEU A 639 34.59 1.98 19.44
N ILE A 640 33.34 2.08 19.07
CA ILE A 640 32.78 1.37 17.93
C ILE A 640 32.64 2.35 16.75
N ARG A 641 33.00 1.89 15.55
CA ARG A 641 32.69 2.55 14.28
C ARG A 641 31.79 1.67 13.47
N ILE A 642 30.69 2.25 12.98
CA ILE A 642 29.77 1.62 12.06
C ILE A 642 29.87 2.38 10.73
N THR A 643 30.17 1.68 9.67
CA THR A 643 30.42 2.25 8.33
C THR A 643 29.46 1.63 7.33
N ASN A 644 28.84 2.44 6.47
CA ASN A 644 28.10 1.94 5.31
C ASN A 644 29.06 1.11 4.42
N PHE A 645 28.70 -0.14 4.19
CA PHE A 645 29.54 -1.07 3.45
C PHE A 645 29.73 -0.64 1.98
N ASP A 646 28.65 -0.10 1.38
CA ASP A 646 28.64 0.34 -0.02
C ASP A 646 29.31 1.71 -0.21
N ASP A 647 29.21 2.59 0.81
CA ASP A 647 29.82 3.93 0.81
C ASP A 647 30.61 4.16 2.09
N GLY A 648 31.87 3.83 2.05
CA GLY A 648 32.78 3.97 3.18
C GLY A 648 32.99 5.41 3.71
N LEU A 649 32.39 6.42 3.06
CA LEU A 649 32.41 7.81 3.54
C LEU A 649 31.29 8.09 4.54
N VAL A 650 30.26 7.24 4.57
CA VAL A 650 29.14 7.34 5.53
C VAL A 650 29.43 6.42 6.69
N TYR A 651 29.79 6.97 7.82
CA TYR A 651 30.07 6.25 9.06
C TYR A 651 29.78 7.10 10.28
N ASP A 652 29.61 6.44 11.41
CA ASP A 652 29.56 7.08 12.71
C ASP A 652 30.40 6.31 13.74
N ILE A 653 30.83 7.00 14.77
CA ILE A 653 31.69 6.49 15.84
C ILE A 653 31.05 6.81 17.18
N SER A 654 31.16 5.93 18.16
CA SER A 654 30.72 6.21 19.54
C SER A 654 31.11 7.61 20.00
N ASP A 655 30.19 8.39 20.57
CA ASP A 655 30.37 9.79 20.98
C ASP A 655 31.43 9.93 22.08
N ALA A 656 31.61 8.87 22.91
CA ALA A 656 32.62 8.81 23.95
C ALA A 656 33.11 7.37 24.16
N VAL A 657 34.25 7.24 24.76
CA VAL A 657 34.88 5.94 25.04
C VAL A 657 34.07 5.10 26.00
N PHE A 658 34.05 3.79 25.77
CA PHE A 658 33.56 2.76 26.68
C PHE A 658 34.71 1.86 27.16
N ILE A 659 34.43 0.96 28.07
CA ILE A 659 35.44 0.11 28.71
C ILE A 659 35.22 -1.34 28.28
N ILE A 660 36.27 -1.99 27.82
CA ILE A 660 36.36 -3.45 27.75
C ILE A 660 37.32 -3.94 28.82
N THR A 661 36.85 -4.85 29.66
CA THR A 661 37.65 -5.47 30.69
C THR A 661 37.67 -6.99 30.49
N ILE A 662 38.88 -7.56 30.59
CA ILE A 662 38.99 -9.00 30.67
C ILE A 662 38.36 -9.40 32.01
N PRO A 663 37.57 -10.49 32.09
CA PRO A 663 37.15 -11.02 33.39
C PRO A 663 38.46 -11.19 34.18
N ASN A 664 38.70 -10.35 35.16
CA ASN A 664 39.91 -10.48 35.94
C ASN A 664 40.00 -11.92 36.35
N ASP A 665 41.07 -12.59 35.97
CA ASP A 665 41.67 -13.52 36.90
C ASP A 665 41.60 -12.82 38.23
N VAL A 666 40.55 -13.14 39.01
CA VAL A 666 40.38 -12.81 40.39
C VAL A 666 41.46 -11.85 40.89
N GLU A 667 41.14 -10.55 41.18
CA GLU A 667 41.78 -10.08 42.40
C GLU A 667 41.57 -11.25 43.33
N GLU A 668 42.65 -12.01 43.65
CA GLU A 668 42.66 -13.00 44.69
C GLU A 668 42.10 -12.28 45.91
N PHE A 669 40.78 -12.41 46.10
CA PHE A 669 40.25 -12.25 47.43
C PHE A 669 40.97 -13.33 48.19
N GLU A 670 42.03 -12.97 48.92
CA GLU A 670 42.55 -13.83 49.92
C GLU A 670 41.31 -14.32 50.68
N ASP A 671 40.95 -15.60 50.49
CA ASP A 671 39.82 -16.34 51.05
C ASP A 671 38.43 -16.23 50.39
N GLY A 672 38.15 -15.57 49.25
CA GLY A 672 36.85 -15.60 48.56
C GLY A 672 35.67 -14.97 49.34
N ILE A 673 35.94 -14.17 50.34
CA ILE A 673 34.97 -13.56 51.25
C ILE A 673 34.82 -12.07 50.90
N PRO A 674 33.59 -11.57 50.59
CA PRO A 674 33.33 -10.14 50.39
C PRO A 674 33.80 -9.33 51.63
N LYS A 675 34.34 -8.12 51.41
CA LYS A 675 34.80 -7.25 52.49
C LYS A 675 33.70 -6.41 53.12
N GLU A 676 32.55 -6.26 52.40
CA GLU A 676 31.42 -5.47 52.85
C GLU A 676 30.08 -6.05 52.35
N PHE A 677 28.97 -5.71 53.01
CA PHE A 677 27.64 -6.03 52.55
C PHE A 677 27.34 -5.22 51.29
N ASN A 678 26.76 -5.86 50.29
CA ASN A 678 26.32 -5.17 49.07
C ASN A 678 25.00 -5.75 48.57
N LEU A 679 24.13 -4.88 48.01
CA LEU A 679 22.94 -5.26 47.32
C LEU A 679 23.03 -4.77 45.86
N GLY A 680 23.18 -5.68 44.95
CA GLY A 680 23.28 -5.38 43.51
C GLY A 680 21.96 -4.88 42.91
N GLN A 681 22.06 -4.24 41.76
CA GLN A 681 20.87 -3.95 40.94
C GLN A 681 20.34 -5.24 40.31
N ASN A 682 19.03 -5.40 40.29
CA ASN A 682 18.41 -6.55 39.60
C ASN A 682 18.68 -6.51 38.10
N TYR A 683 18.88 -7.69 37.52
CA TYR A 683 19.05 -7.82 36.07
C TYR A 683 18.26 -9.02 35.54
N PRO A 684 17.52 -8.84 34.41
CA PRO A 684 17.29 -7.57 33.68
C PRO A 684 16.48 -6.55 34.50
N ASN A 685 16.59 -5.25 34.15
CA ASN A 685 15.75 -4.17 34.67
C ASN A 685 15.62 -3.05 33.64
N PRO A 686 14.44 -2.84 32.97
CA PRO A 686 13.17 -3.51 33.28
C PRO A 686 13.18 -5.02 33.00
N PHE A 687 12.25 -5.76 33.64
CA PHE A 687 12.18 -7.22 33.50
C PHE A 687 10.79 -7.75 33.23
N ASN A 688 10.72 -8.95 32.59
CA ASN A 688 9.49 -9.68 32.26
C ASN A 688 9.81 -11.19 32.09
N PRO A 689 9.19 -12.14 32.77
CA PRO A 689 8.53 -12.00 34.07
C PRO A 689 9.49 -12.23 35.23
N VAL A 690 10.79 -12.51 34.99
CA VAL A 690 11.79 -12.94 35.99
C VAL A 690 13.01 -12.01 35.97
N THR A 691 13.57 -11.73 37.15
CA THR A 691 14.83 -11.00 37.32
C THR A 691 15.67 -11.64 38.42
N SER A 692 16.98 -11.45 38.36
CA SER A 692 17.94 -11.93 39.37
C SER A 692 18.53 -10.75 40.18
N ILE A 693 18.73 -10.96 41.45
CA ILE A 693 19.31 -9.99 42.36
C ILE A 693 20.55 -10.63 43.03
N ASN A 694 21.70 -10.03 42.79
CA ASN A 694 22.95 -10.44 43.45
C ASN A 694 23.16 -9.65 44.73
N TYR A 695 23.70 -10.30 45.76
CA TYR A 695 24.07 -9.66 47.04
C TYR A 695 25.29 -10.30 47.66
N GLN A 696 25.99 -9.53 48.50
CA GLN A 696 27.22 -9.94 49.14
C GLN A 696 27.10 -9.90 50.68
N VAL A 697 27.70 -10.89 51.32
CA VAL A 697 27.69 -11.05 52.78
C VAL A 697 29.13 -11.24 53.24
N PRO A 698 29.76 -10.30 54.00
CA PRO A 698 31.15 -10.39 54.45
C PRO A 698 31.34 -11.25 55.70
N GLU A 699 30.31 -11.39 56.51
CA GLU A 699 30.29 -12.15 57.76
C GLU A 699 28.97 -12.85 57.99
N ALA A 700 28.97 -13.93 58.76
CA ALA A 700 27.73 -14.68 59.00
C ALA A 700 26.65 -13.79 59.61
N SER A 701 25.58 -13.54 58.89
CA SER A 701 24.53 -12.60 59.25
C SER A 701 23.15 -13.10 58.86
N LEU A 702 22.14 -12.73 59.63
CA LEU A 702 20.74 -12.91 59.23
C LEU A 702 20.45 -11.92 58.10
N VAL A 703 20.31 -12.44 56.89
CA VAL A 703 19.99 -11.64 55.69
C VAL A 703 18.49 -11.71 55.44
N SER A 704 17.85 -10.56 55.28
CA SER A 704 16.49 -10.45 54.84
C SER A 704 16.42 -9.58 53.56
N ILE A 705 15.85 -10.14 52.46
CA ILE A 705 15.55 -9.39 51.23
C ILE A 705 14.06 -9.45 50.98
N LYS A 706 13.41 -8.29 50.95
CA LYS A 706 11.98 -8.15 50.83
C LYS A 706 11.65 -7.21 49.65
N VAL A 707 10.54 -7.52 48.96
CA VAL A 707 10.01 -6.72 47.84
C VAL A 707 8.82 -5.91 48.35
N TYR A 708 8.72 -4.66 47.90
CA TYR A 708 7.67 -3.72 48.25
C TYR A 708 7.07 -3.08 47.02
N ASP A 709 5.79 -2.76 47.07
CA ASP A 709 5.12 -1.94 46.05
C ASP A 709 5.44 -0.42 46.24
N LEU A 710 4.90 0.39 45.32
CA LEU A 710 5.12 1.86 45.30
C LEU A 710 4.63 2.57 46.58
N ILE A 711 3.65 2.00 47.28
CA ILE A 711 3.11 2.56 48.53
C ILE A 711 3.70 1.92 49.79
N GLY A 712 4.75 1.10 49.62
CA GLY A 712 5.52 0.52 50.73
C GLY A 712 4.91 -0.74 51.35
N ARG A 713 3.91 -1.38 50.74
CA ARG A 713 3.41 -2.65 51.23
C ARG A 713 4.34 -3.77 50.83
N GLU A 714 4.63 -4.70 51.74
CA GLU A 714 5.43 -5.90 51.48
C GLU A 714 4.67 -6.81 50.47
N VAL A 715 5.33 -7.09 49.36
CA VAL A 715 4.82 -7.96 48.28
C VAL A 715 5.25 -9.41 48.51
N THR A 716 6.52 -9.61 48.83
CA THR A 716 7.08 -10.93 49.09
C THR A 716 8.44 -10.82 49.83
N VAL A 717 8.83 -11.92 50.44
CA VAL A 717 10.14 -12.11 51.05
C VAL A 717 10.95 -13.05 50.18
N LEU A 718 12.09 -12.61 49.66
CA LEU A 718 12.94 -13.40 48.78
C LEU A 718 14.00 -14.20 49.59
N VAL A 719 14.54 -13.59 50.63
CA VAL A 719 15.54 -14.20 51.53
C VAL A 719 15.17 -13.82 52.95
N ASN A 720 15.26 -14.77 53.89
CA ASN A 720 15.13 -14.50 55.32
C ASN A 720 15.80 -15.63 56.10
N GLU A 721 17.13 -15.70 56.04
CA GLU A 721 17.91 -16.76 56.66
C GLU A 721 19.32 -16.31 56.98
N VAL A 722 20.01 -17.04 57.85
CA VAL A 722 21.44 -16.80 58.13
C VAL A 722 22.30 -17.25 56.96
N LYS A 723 23.00 -16.32 56.33
CA LYS A 723 23.97 -16.57 55.29
C LYS A 723 25.38 -16.53 55.83
N GLN A 724 26.20 -17.47 55.37
CA GLN A 724 27.64 -17.46 55.64
C GLN A 724 28.33 -16.38 54.77
N PRO A 725 29.58 -15.98 55.06
CA PRO A 725 30.32 -15.11 54.16
C PRO A 725 30.30 -15.65 52.72
N GLY A 726 29.97 -14.81 51.73
CA GLY A 726 29.91 -15.21 50.32
C GLY A 726 29.11 -14.27 49.44
N ILE A 727 29.06 -14.60 48.14
CA ILE A 727 28.27 -13.92 47.11
C ILE A 727 27.06 -14.80 46.79
N TYR A 728 25.87 -14.22 46.72
CA TYR A 728 24.63 -14.92 46.58
C TYR A 728 23.78 -14.28 45.49
N GLN A 729 22.94 -15.10 44.88
CA GLN A 729 21.92 -14.66 43.91
C GLN A 729 20.56 -15.20 44.33
N VAL A 730 19.52 -14.37 44.18
CA VAL A 730 18.13 -14.78 44.34
C VAL A 730 17.30 -14.32 43.14
N SER A 731 16.43 -15.20 42.64
CA SER A 731 15.52 -14.89 41.55
C SER A 731 14.18 -14.40 42.06
N PHE A 732 13.58 -13.45 41.34
CA PHE A 732 12.25 -12.93 41.62
C PHE A 732 11.39 -13.06 40.38
N GLY A 733 10.28 -13.82 40.46
CA GLY A 733 9.30 -14.03 39.40
C GLY A 733 7.97 -13.35 39.74
N THR A 734 7.20 -12.91 38.72
CA THR A 734 6.07 -11.99 38.90
C THR A 734 4.78 -12.45 38.24
N GLU A 735 4.47 -13.76 38.24
CA GLU A 735 3.29 -14.31 37.59
C GLU A 735 1.96 -13.61 37.93
N ASN A 736 1.86 -13.01 39.14
CA ASN A 736 0.62 -12.40 39.65
C ASN A 736 0.74 -10.89 39.98
N LEU A 737 1.80 -10.21 39.53
CA LEU A 737 2.02 -8.78 39.83
C LEU A 737 1.71 -7.92 38.60
N ALA A 738 1.20 -6.70 38.82
CA ALA A 738 0.95 -5.73 37.76
C ALA A 738 2.24 -5.08 37.27
N SER A 739 2.30 -4.65 36.00
CA SER A 739 3.39 -3.78 35.50
C SER A 739 3.53 -2.53 36.35
N GLY A 740 4.74 -2.14 36.66
CA GLY A 740 5.00 -0.98 37.53
C GLY A 740 6.33 -0.99 38.25
N VAL A 741 6.52 0.00 39.14
CA VAL A 741 7.71 0.19 39.94
C VAL A 741 7.56 -0.59 41.24
N TYR A 742 8.60 -1.35 41.58
CA TYR A 742 8.76 -2.06 42.84
C TYR A 742 10.11 -1.69 43.47
N PHE A 743 10.21 -1.91 44.76
CA PHE A 743 11.47 -1.72 45.51
C PHE A 743 11.83 -3.03 46.20
N TYR A 744 13.09 -3.33 46.28
CA TYR A 744 13.58 -4.40 47.17
C TYR A 744 14.60 -3.87 48.17
N LYS A 745 14.52 -4.39 49.37
CA LYS A 745 15.32 -3.96 50.48
C LYS A 745 16.05 -5.16 51.09
N MET A 746 17.36 -5.05 51.20
CA MET A 746 18.19 -5.98 51.98
C MET A 746 18.47 -5.37 53.32
N THR A 747 18.42 -6.21 54.37
CA THR A 747 18.91 -5.92 55.70
C THR A 747 19.77 -7.08 56.18
N ALA A 748 20.94 -6.78 56.78
CA ALA A 748 21.86 -7.76 57.34
C ALA A 748 22.67 -7.10 58.47
N GLY A 749 22.41 -7.44 59.76
CA GLY A 749 22.93 -6.71 60.88
C GLY A 749 22.55 -5.22 60.83
N ASP A 750 23.52 -4.34 60.89
CA ASP A 750 23.33 -2.88 60.79
C ASP A 750 23.24 -2.40 59.33
N PHE A 751 23.51 -3.26 58.36
CA PHE A 751 23.44 -2.91 56.94
C PHE A 751 21.99 -2.85 56.46
N SER A 752 21.67 -1.81 55.68
CA SER A 752 20.40 -1.67 55.00
C SER A 752 20.57 -0.98 53.66
N SER A 753 20.10 -1.59 52.59
CA SER A 753 20.13 -1.03 51.22
C SER A 753 18.83 -1.29 50.53
N VAL A 754 18.42 -0.31 49.68
CA VAL A 754 17.16 -0.37 48.87
C VAL A 754 17.50 -0.10 47.43
N ARG A 755 16.89 -0.88 46.52
CA ARG A 755 17.00 -0.69 45.08
C ARG A 755 15.62 -0.66 44.46
N LYS A 756 15.53 0.01 43.32
CA LYS A 756 14.30 0.10 42.47
C LYS A 756 14.35 -0.90 41.33
N MET A 757 13.25 -1.50 41.01
CA MET A 757 13.09 -2.34 39.82
C MET A 757 11.79 -2.02 39.09
N ASN A 758 11.80 -2.21 37.76
CA ASN A 758 10.66 -1.94 36.89
C ASN A 758 10.18 -3.26 36.27
N LEU A 759 8.91 -3.62 36.49
CA LEU A 759 8.27 -4.75 35.86
C LEU A 759 7.50 -4.27 34.63
N LEU A 760 7.75 -4.88 33.50
CA LEU A 760 6.99 -4.72 32.25
C LEU A 760 6.31 -6.06 31.92
N LYS A 761 5.03 -6.03 31.63
CA LYS A 761 4.28 -7.19 31.10
C LYS A 761 3.82 -6.89 29.71
#